data_c73375e2f5602ca194124b2f221b0f9a
#
_entry.id   c73375e2f5602ca194124b2f221b0f9a
#
_cell.length_a   1.000
_cell.length_b   1.000
_cell.length_c   1.000
_cell.angle_alpha   90.00
_cell.angle_beta   90.00
_cell.angle_gamma   90.00
#
_symmetry.space_group_name_H-M   'P 1'
#
loop_
_entity.id
_entity.type
_entity.pdbx_description
1 polymer ?
#
loop_
_entity_poly.entity_id
_entity_poly.type
_entity_poly.pdbx_seq_one_letter_code
_entity_poly.pdbx_strand_id
1 'polypeptide(L)'
;MKSLWNNKTAFKYISEYKKKNINKDLALRIYTTHLLGKNPKLVLHGGGNSSVKSQGKNLFNKNVNLIYVKGSGWDMSNLNEHGMPGLELDPLLESKKLNTLKDIDMVNYLRSNLINSNSPNPSVETLLHAYLPFKFVDHTHSNAFLSILNQPNSQAIIKKIFGKKIGIVPYIMPGFSLAKECAKIFKKDETVQGLALINHGVFTFGDTAKQSYERMINFVSDVENYISKQKTKFKKYNIKTTLNIPELMLSIRKNFSIYTNNKWIIKFHNHKDDLSIASTYNIKSLLNKGPVTPDHVIRIKSKILVISKNKFLKIDEEIKKYCLNYKKYFIKNKTFVKNCKITDLLPRVIVLEGIGIISSGKKTKDQQISYDVFRSMASSVLDAEKIGKFKSITEKEIFKMEYWPLERAKLNSATPKTLEGNNVIVTGGGGTIGMAIAKKFKQEGANIILIDKKYNTHLLEKNNLHDCFQINTDLTNSKKLKKSVEQVILNFGGIDILISNAGSAFQGPIDTVDSKTIKDSYDINFLSHQNISQLAVQVMKKQNTGGLILYNLSKQAINPGKNFGPYGLAKSTTLFLMKQYALECGEYNIRVNGINADRIESGLLTKELINQRATSRGLSKEKYLSNNLLNIQVLADDVAEAFYAQTLLKKTTANIITVDGGNIEASLR
;
A
#
# COMPACT_ATOMS: atom_id res chain seq x y z
N MET A 1 -15.79 20.56 10.59
CA MET A 1 -15.43 19.27 11.23
C MET A 1 -16.06 19.19 12.62
N LYS A 2 -16.35 17.97 13.17
CA LYS A 2 -16.90 17.82 14.54
C LYS A 2 -15.93 17.06 15.43
N SER A 3 -15.86 17.40 16.72
CA SER A 3 -15.09 16.65 17.70
C SER A 3 -15.65 15.23 17.85
N LEU A 4 -14.74 14.25 17.86
CA LEU A 4 -15.05 12.83 18.12
C LEU A 4 -14.60 12.42 19.54
N TRP A 5 -14.25 13.36 20.41
CA TRP A 5 -13.92 13.07 21.79
C TRP A 5 -15.08 12.41 22.51
N ASN A 6 -14.81 11.31 23.19
CA ASN A 6 -15.80 10.59 23.99
C ASN A 6 -15.18 10.19 25.33
N ASN A 7 -15.78 10.63 26.44
CA ASN A 7 -15.25 10.38 27.79
C ASN A 7 -15.19 8.87 28.10
N LYS A 8 -16.22 8.08 27.74
CA LYS A 8 -16.24 6.62 27.99
C LYS A 8 -15.06 5.93 27.28
N THR A 9 -14.82 6.31 26.03
CA THR A 9 -13.68 5.78 25.27
C THR A 9 -12.34 6.22 25.85
N ALA A 10 -12.21 7.47 26.29
CA ALA A 10 -11.01 7.96 26.97
C ALA A 10 -10.71 7.16 28.25
N PHE A 11 -11.72 6.89 29.08
CA PHE A 11 -11.59 6.03 30.26
C PHE A 11 -11.19 4.58 29.91
N LYS A 12 -11.75 4.03 28.82
CA LYS A 12 -11.37 2.69 28.33
C LYS A 12 -9.87 2.64 27.99
N TYR A 13 -9.36 3.63 27.27
CA TYR A 13 -7.92 3.73 26.97
C TYR A 13 -7.08 3.79 28.26
N ILE A 14 -7.46 4.65 29.22
CA ILE A 14 -6.76 4.74 30.51
C ILE A 14 -6.70 3.36 31.19
N SER A 15 -7.83 2.65 31.26
CA SER A 15 -7.92 1.34 31.91
C SER A 15 -7.10 0.26 31.19
N GLU A 16 -7.14 0.21 29.86
CA GLU A 16 -6.39 -0.73 29.06
C GLU A 16 -4.88 -0.52 29.17
N TYR A 17 -4.44 0.74 29.08
CA TYR A 17 -3.02 1.08 29.15
C TYR A 17 -2.46 0.99 30.58
N LYS A 18 -3.29 1.19 31.61
CA LYS A 18 -2.91 0.94 33.02
C LYS A 18 -2.50 -0.53 33.23
N LYS A 19 -3.17 -1.50 32.59
CA LYS A 19 -2.80 -2.93 32.63
C LYS A 19 -1.41 -3.20 32.06
N LYS A 20 -0.89 -2.30 31.23
CA LYS A 20 0.45 -2.34 30.62
C LYS A 20 1.47 -1.45 31.37
N ASN A 21 1.16 -0.99 32.58
CA ASN A 21 1.97 -0.06 33.38
C ASN A 21 2.24 1.29 32.69
N ILE A 22 1.32 1.74 31.84
CA ILE A 22 1.43 3.03 31.14
C ILE A 22 0.59 4.06 31.87
N ASN A 23 1.17 5.25 32.05
CA ASN A 23 0.51 6.33 32.79
C ASN A 23 -0.70 6.89 32.00
N LYS A 24 -1.61 7.55 32.75
CA LYS A 24 -2.84 8.13 32.23
C LYS A 24 -2.60 9.14 31.09
N ASP A 25 -1.56 9.95 31.22
CA ASP A 25 -1.29 11.03 30.26
C ASP A 25 -0.89 10.46 28.89
N LEU A 26 -0.01 9.44 28.85
CA LEU A 26 0.37 8.76 27.63
C LEU A 26 -0.81 7.99 27.01
N ALA A 27 -1.65 7.34 27.83
CA ALA A 27 -2.86 6.68 27.37
C ALA A 27 -3.83 7.65 26.68
N LEU A 28 -4.08 8.82 27.29
CA LEU A 28 -4.91 9.88 26.69
C LEU A 28 -4.27 10.49 25.44
N ARG A 29 -2.94 10.59 25.40
CA ARG A 29 -2.21 11.06 24.23
C ARG A 29 -2.40 10.10 23.04
N ILE A 30 -2.26 8.78 23.26
CA ILE A 30 -2.51 7.77 22.24
C ILE A 30 -3.96 7.85 21.74
N TYR A 31 -4.93 8.01 22.64
CA TYR A 31 -6.34 8.17 22.28
C TYR A 31 -6.56 9.35 21.33
N THR A 32 -6.08 10.55 21.70
CA THR A 32 -6.26 11.75 20.85
C THR A 32 -5.44 11.66 19.56
N THR A 33 -4.27 11.00 19.58
CA THR A 33 -3.50 10.71 18.37
C THR A 33 -4.29 9.85 17.39
N HIS A 34 -5.00 8.82 17.87
CA HIS A 34 -5.89 8.02 17.04
C HIS A 34 -7.06 8.84 16.48
N LEU A 35 -7.65 9.74 17.26
CA LEU A 35 -8.74 10.62 16.79
C LEU A 35 -8.28 11.52 15.62
N LEU A 36 -7.06 12.05 15.70
CA LEU A 36 -6.46 12.85 14.62
C LEU A 36 -6.09 11.97 13.43
N GLY A 37 -5.40 10.86 13.68
CA GLY A 37 -4.86 9.97 12.64
C GLY A 37 -5.90 9.24 11.81
N LYS A 38 -7.07 8.95 12.39
CA LYS A 38 -8.20 8.32 11.67
C LYS A 38 -8.92 9.25 10.71
N ASN A 39 -8.61 10.54 10.73
CA ASN A 39 -9.21 11.51 9.82
C ASN A 39 -8.22 11.91 8.71
N PRO A 40 -8.38 11.41 7.47
CA PRO A 40 -7.45 11.68 6.37
C PRO A 40 -7.42 13.15 5.92
N LYS A 41 -8.36 13.98 6.38
CA LYS A 41 -8.33 15.44 6.15
C LYS A 41 -7.39 16.17 7.12
N LEU A 42 -6.93 15.50 8.18
CA LEU A 42 -6.01 16.06 9.17
C LEU A 42 -4.58 15.58 8.97
N VAL A 43 -4.38 14.28 8.85
CA VAL A 43 -3.06 13.66 8.65
C VAL A 43 -3.16 12.41 7.79
N LEU A 44 -2.06 12.07 7.12
CA LEU A 44 -1.94 10.88 6.26
C LEU A 44 -0.59 10.19 6.50
N HIS A 45 -0.60 8.85 6.54
CA HIS A 45 0.56 7.97 6.32
C HIS A 45 1.88 8.39 6.99
N GLY A 46 1.86 8.57 8.29
CA GLY A 46 3.07 8.92 9.06
C GLY A 46 3.37 10.42 9.12
N GLY A 47 2.59 11.26 8.42
CA GLY A 47 2.61 12.71 8.57
C GLY A 47 2.08 13.17 9.93
N GLY A 48 2.26 14.45 10.26
CA GLY A 48 1.89 15.01 11.54
C GLY A 48 2.57 14.32 12.74
N ASN A 49 2.36 14.84 13.91
CA ASN A 49 2.84 14.22 15.15
C ASN A 49 2.10 14.77 16.38
N SER A 50 2.37 14.15 17.52
CA SER A 50 1.77 14.52 18.78
C SER A 50 2.72 14.18 19.92
N SER A 51 2.61 14.92 21.03
CA SER A 51 3.43 14.67 22.21
C SER A 51 2.67 14.89 23.51
N VAL A 52 3.23 14.33 24.58
CA VAL A 52 2.82 14.61 25.95
C VAL A 52 4.02 14.72 26.87
N LYS A 53 4.07 15.75 27.71
CA LYS A 53 5.02 15.88 28.83
C LYS A 53 4.49 15.16 30.03
N SER A 54 5.37 14.43 30.70
CA SER A 54 5.02 13.58 31.83
C SER A 54 6.22 13.51 32.81
N GLN A 55 6.05 12.83 33.90
CA GLN A 55 7.13 12.49 34.82
C GLN A 55 7.36 10.99 34.81
N GLY A 56 8.59 10.59 35.04
CA GLY A 56 9.00 9.20 35.13
C GLY A 56 10.23 9.05 36.03
N LYS A 57 10.76 7.83 36.08
CA LYS A 57 11.99 7.52 36.82
C LYS A 57 13.09 7.10 35.86
N ASN A 58 14.30 7.56 36.11
CA ASN A 58 15.47 7.07 35.40
C ASN A 58 16.00 5.75 36.02
N LEU A 59 17.12 5.23 35.50
CA LEU A 59 17.76 4.00 35.97
C LEU A 59 18.15 4.07 37.48
N PHE A 60 18.35 5.27 38.04
CA PHE A 60 18.69 5.49 39.44
C PHE A 60 17.47 5.76 40.31
N ASN A 61 16.26 5.47 39.86
CA ASN A 61 14.99 5.78 40.55
C ASN A 61 14.74 7.27 40.86
N LYS A 62 15.51 8.18 40.25
CA LYS A 62 15.28 9.63 40.37
C LYS A 62 14.12 10.06 39.45
N ASN A 63 13.28 10.95 39.96
CA ASN A 63 12.23 11.56 39.15
C ASN A 63 12.86 12.44 38.05
N VAL A 64 12.43 12.26 36.84
CA VAL A 64 12.86 13.01 35.65
C VAL A 64 11.66 13.49 34.87
N ASN A 65 11.79 14.67 34.29
CA ASN A 65 10.81 15.18 33.33
C ASN A 65 10.98 14.48 31.97
N LEU A 66 9.87 14.00 31.45
CA LEU A 66 9.85 13.25 30.21
C LEU A 66 8.99 13.93 29.16
N ILE A 67 9.33 13.70 27.89
CA ILE A 67 8.44 13.96 26.77
C ILE A 67 8.28 12.67 25.94
N TYR A 68 7.04 12.23 25.76
CA TYR A 68 6.71 11.19 24.80
C TYR A 68 6.27 11.87 23.51
N VAL A 69 6.86 11.50 22.38
CA VAL A 69 6.57 12.08 21.07
C VAL A 69 6.39 10.98 20.04
N LYS A 70 5.53 11.18 19.05
CA LYS A 70 5.35 10.20 17.95
C LYS A 70 6.67 9.91 17.26
N GLY A 71 6.98 8.62 17.10
CA GLY A 71 8.13 8.14 16.34
C GLY A 71 8.06 8.54 14.85
N SER A 72 9.22 8.82 14.25
CA SER A 72 9.33 9.18 12.85
C SER A 72 8.76 8.07 11.94
N GLY A 73 7.87 8.42 11.02
CA GLY A 73 7.26 7.49 10.07
C GLY A 73 6.11 6.63 10.62
N TRP A 74 5.84 6.65 11.92
CA TRP A 74 4.69 5.95 12.49
C TRP A 74 3.37 6.60 12.08
N ASP A 75 2.36 5.78 11.80
CA ASP A 75 1.02 6.26 11.46
C ASP A 75 0.22 6.57 12.72
N MET A 76 -0.36 7.79 12.78
CA MET A 76 -1.15 8.23 13.92
C MET A 76 -2.46 7.43 14.09
N SER A 77 -2.96 6.80 13.04
CA SER A 77 -4.25 6.09 13.06
C SER A 77 -4.23 4.80 13.88
N ASN A 78 -3.06 4.17 14.01
CA ASN A 78 -2.86 2.89 14.70
C ASN A 78 -1.65 2.88 15.64
N LEU A 79 -1.23 4.06 16.09
CA LEU A 79 -0.10 4.25 16.99
C LEU A 79 -0.36 3.55 18.33
N ASN A 80 0.61 2.82 18.84
CA ASN A 80 0.61 2.25 20.18
C ASN A 80 1.75 2.82 21.04
N GLU A 81 1.90 2.32 22.26
CA GLU A 81 2.95 2.75 23.19
C GLU A 81 4.36 2.65 22.65
N HIS A 82 4.65 1.63 21.83
CA HIS A 82 5.98 1.44 21.20
C HIS A 82 6.28 2.51 20.15
N GLY A 83 5.25 3.09 19.55
CA GLY A 83 5.38 4.19 18.60
C GLY A 83 5.53 5.58 19.25
N MET A 84 5.59 5.65 20.59
CA MET A 84 5.75 6.89 21.36
C MET A 84 7.06 6.86 22.18
N PRO A 85 8.24 6.99 21.53
CA PRO A 85 9.51 7.10 22.25
C PRO A 85 9.46 8.19 23.33
N GLY A 86 9.95 7.83 24.52
CA GLY A 86 10.13 8.74 25.63
C GLY A 86 11.55 9.28 25.67
N LEU A 87 11.70 10.58 25.88
CA LEU A 87 12.98 11.27 26.01
C LEU A 87 13.02 12.06 27.32
N GLU A 88 14.21 12.23 27.88
CA GLU A 88 14.43 13.19 28.97
C GLU A 88 14.20 14.63 28.46
N LEU A 89 13.34 15.38 29.14
CA LEU A 89 12.91 16.71 28.67
C LEU A 89 13.93 17.79 28.97
N ASP A 90 14.54 17.76 30.17
CA ASP A 90 15.41 18.83 30.62
C ASP A 90 16.64 19.05 29.72
N PRO A 91 17.38 18.00 29.29
CA PRO A 91 18.43 18.18 28.30
C PRO A 91 17.91 18.80 27.00
N LEU A 92 16.72 18.37 26.50
CA LEU A 92 16.17 18.95 25.29
C LEU A 92 15.87 20.45 25.43
N LEU A 93 15.43 20.90 26.61
CA LEU A 93 15.22 22.33 26.89
C LEU A 93 16.54 23.11 26.91
N GLU A 94 17.64 22.51 27.37
CA GLU A 94 18.95 23.15 27.35
C GLU A 94 19.45 23.45 25.93
N SER A 95 19.05 22.63 24.95
CA SER A 95 19.43 22.87 23.56
C SER A 95 18.90 24.21 23.00
N LYS A 96 17.95 24.87 23.65
CA LYS A 96 17.53 26.25 23.32
C LYS A 96 18.68 27.25 23.37
N LYS A 97 19.72 26.99 24.17
CA LYS A 97 20.89 27.87 24.32
C LYS A 97 21.79 27.84 23.06
N LEU A 98 21.71 26.78 22.23
CA LEU A 98 22.49 26.65 21.01
C LEU A 98 22.01 27.64 19.95
N ASN A 99 22.96 28.23 19.21
CA ASN A 99 22.64 29.09 18.07
C ASN A 99 22.27 28.28 16.83
N THR A 100 22.96 27.16 16.57
CA THR A 100 22.74 26.26 15.44
C THR A 100 22.93 24.82 15.88
N LEU A 101 22.21 23.92 15.22
CA LEU A 101 22.37 22.48 15.41
C LEU A 101 22.15 21.81 14.05
N LYS A 102 23.15 21.04 13.59
CA LYS A 102 23.04 20.30 12.34
C LYS A 102 22.10 19.12 12.49
N ASP A 103 21.47 18.72 11.40
CA ASP A 103 20.47 17.62 11.39
C ASP A 103 21.01 16.31 11.98
N ILE A 104 22.24 15.92 11.63
CA ILE A 104 22.90 14.70 12.14
C ILE A 104 23.12 14.81 13.65
N ASP A 105 23.61 15.95 14.12
CA ASP A 105 23.86 16.19 15.53
C ASP A 105 22.53 16.25 16.31
N MET A 106 21.49 16.84 15.73
CA MET A 106 20.15 16.86 16.31
C MET A 106 19.58 15.44 16.46
N VAL A 107 19.70 14.58 15.44
CA VAL A 107 19.22 13.20 15.52
C VAL A 107 20.02 12.42 16.58
N ASN A 108 21.32 12.56 16.62
CA ASN A 108 22.16 11.90 17.62
C ASN A 108 21.80 12.40 19.03
N TYR A 109 21.61 13.69 19.20
CA TYR A 109 21.22 14.29 20.47
C TYR A 109 19.83 13.79 20.95
N LEU A 110 18.85 13.71 20.05
CA LEU A 110 17.56 13.13 20.39
C LEU A 110 17.69 11.64 20.77
N ARG A 111 18.52 10.87 20.08
CA ARG A 111 18.74 9.45 20.40
C ARG A 111 19.44 9.23 21.72
N SER A 112 20.44 10.04 22.05
CA SER A 112 21.17 9.93 23.33
C SER A 112 20.33 10.26 24.55
N ASN A 113 19.21 10.97 24.36
CA ASN A 113 18.26 11.30 25.43
C ASN A 113 17.02 10.37 25.47
N LEU A 114 17.02 9.27 24.69
CA LEU A 114 15.97 8.25 24.77
C LEU A 114 16.08 7.48 26.09
N ILE A 115 14.95 7.27 26.76
CA ILE A 115 14.88 6.43 27.96
C ILE A 115 15.15 4.96 27.61
N ASN A 116 14.68 4.52 26.47
CA ASN A 116 14.89 3.18 25.94
C ASN A 116 15.56 3.28 24.56
N SER A 117 16.80 2.83 24.47
CA SER A 117 17.62 2.86 23.24
C SER A 117 17.02 2.07 22.07
N ASN A 118 16.15 1.08 22.35
CA ASN A 118 15.46 0.28 21.34
C ASN A 118 14.20 0.99 20.78
N SER A 119 13.84 2.15 21.32
CA SER A 119 12.72 2.92 20.80
C SER A 119 12.97 3.40 19.37
N PRO A 120 11.90 3.58 18.57
CA PRO A 120 12.04 4.17 17.24
C PRO A 120 12.62 5.59 17.33
N ASN A 121 13.20 6.08 16.22
CA ASN A 121 13.67 7.45 16.15
C ASN A 121 12.52 8.42 16.43
N PRO A 122 12.70 9.40 17.34
CA PRO A 122 11.71 10.44 17.59
C PRO A 122 11.46 11.28 16.32
N SER A 123 10.32 11.96 16.25
CA SER A 123 10.03 12.93 15.19
C SER A 123 11.15 13.98 15.10
N VAL A 124 11.47 14.42 13.89
CA VAL A 124 12.41 15.54 13.65
C VAL A 124 11.94 16.87 14.28
N GLU A 125 10.65 16.94 14.64
CA GLU A 125 10.04 18.10 15.29
C GLU A 125 9.98 17.98 16.82
N THR A 126 10.62 16.97 17.41
CA THR A 126 10.63 16.75 18.87
C THR A 126 11.06 17.98 19.67
N LEU A 127 12.07 18.72 19.18
CA LEU A 127 12.52 19.96 19.84
C LEU A 127 11.43 21.04 19.84
N LEU A 128 10.65 21.15 18.78
CA LEU A 128 9.50 22.08 18.72
C LEU A 128 8.47 21.73 19.81
N HIS A 129 8.13 20.44 19.92
CA HIS A 129 7.22 19.95 20.95
C HIS A 129 7.78 20.17 22.38
N ALA A 130 9.07 19.97 22.56
CA ALA A 130 9.74 20.20 23.85
C ALA A 130 9.70 21.69 24.25
N TYR A 131 9.93 22.59 23.29
CA TYR A 131 10.10 24.02 23.55
C TYR A 131 8.80 24.76 23.89
N LEU A 132 7.64 24.25 23.44
CA LEU A 132 6.35 24.78 23.86
C LEU A 132 6.03 24.34 25.30
N PRO A 133 5.56 25.23 26.21
CA PRO A 133 5.45 24.91 27.62
C PRO A 133 4.27 24.00 27.98
N PHE A 134 3.38 23.69 27.04
CA PHE A 134 2.16 22.93 27.28
C PHE A 134 2.41 21.43 27.42
N LYS A 135 1.56 20.77 28.19
CA LYS A 135 1.63 19.34 28.45
C LYS A 135 1.34 18.52 27.20
N PHE A 136 0.32 18.88 26.43
CA PHE A 136 -0.11 18.21 25.20
C PHE A 136 0.10 19.13 24.01
N VAL A 137 0.75 18.60 22.96
CA VAL A 137 1.00 19.32 21.70
C VAL A 137 0.61 18.42 20.53
N ASP A 138 -0.20 18.94 19.61
CA ASP A 138 -0.67 18.30 18.39
C ASP A 138 -0.17 19.06 17.16
N HIS A 139 0.25 18.31 16.14
CA HIS A 139 0.62 18.85 14.84
C HIS A 139 -0.07 18.08 13.72
N THR A 140 -0.72 18.81 12.81
CA THR A 140 -1.40 18.24 11.65
C THR A 140 -1.09 18.99 10.37
N HIS A 141 -1.21 18.26 9.23
CA HIS A 141 -1.18 18.82 7.89
C HIS A 141 -2.60 18.88 7.31
N SER A 142 -3.52 19.49 8.06
CA SER A 142 -4.93 19.56 7.67
C SER A 142 -5.11 20.19 6.29
N ASN A 143 -5.87 19.53 5.40
CA ASN A 143 -6.16 20.01 4.05
C ASN A 143 -6.70 21.44 4.04
N ALA A 144 -7.59 21.75 4.99
CA ALA A 144 -8.15 23.10 5.13
C ALA A 144 -7.07 24.12 5.46
N PHE A 145 -6.21 23.84 6.45
CA PHE A 145 -5.10 24.76 6.76
C PHE A 145 -4.13 24.88 5.60
N LEU A 146 -3.78 23.79 4.93
CA LEU A 146 -2.87 23.83 3.78
C LEU A 146 -3.39 24.75 2.67
N SER A 147 -4.72 24.86 2.49
CA SER A 147 -5.29 25.75 1.49
C SER A 147 -5.11 27.25 1.80
N ILE A 148 -5.04 27.64 3.07
CA ILE A 148 -4.80 29.02 3.50
C ILE A 148 -3.31 29.31 3.75
N LEU A 149 -2.52 28.31 4.16
CA LEU A 149 -1.09 28.45 4.41
C LEU A 149 -0.25 28.55 3.12
N ASN A 150 -0.78 28.03 2.01
CA ASN A 150 -0.14 28.05 0.71
C ASN A 150 -0.71 29.18 -0.19
N GLN A 151 -0.76 30.40 0.35
CA GLN A 151 -1.24 31.60 -0.32
C GLN A 151 -0.19 32.72 -0.26
N PRO A 152 -0.09 33.61 -1.25
CA PRO A 152 0.78 34.80 -1.14
C PRO A 152 0.43 35.70 0.04
N ASN A 153 -0.86 35.76 0.39
CA ASN A 153 -1.42 36.62 1.47
C ASN A 153 -1.90 35.77 2.68
N SER A 154 -1.29 34.61 2.92
CA SER A 154 -1.65 33.67 3.99
C SER A 154 -1.77 34.35 5.35
N GLN A 155 -0.84 35.25 5.70
CA GLN A 155 -0.87 35.97 6.98
C GLN A 155 -2.15 36.82 7.17
N ALA A 156 -2.59 37.53 6.12
CA ALA A 156 -3.81 38.31 6.16
C ALA A 156 -5.06 37.40 6.33
N ILE A 157 -5.08 36.27 5.63
CA ILE A 157 -6.17 35.28 5.73
C ILE A 157 -6.24 34.71 7.15
N ILE A 158 -5.11 34.30 7.72
CA ILE A 158 -5.03 33.75 9.09
C ILE A 158 -5.51 34.78 10.12
N LYS A 159 -5.03 36.03 10.01
CA LYS A 159 -5.47 37.12 10.90
C LYS A 159 -6.98 37.41 10.79
N LYS A 160 -7.53 37.32 9.57
CA LYS A 160 -8.98 37.50 9.33
C LYS A 160 -9.82 36.41 10.01
N ILE A 161 -9.35 35.14 10.00
CA ILE A 161 -10.10 34.02 10.54
C ILE A 161 -9.95 33.94 12.06
N PHE A 162 -8.74 34.13 12.60
CA PHE A 162 -8.38 33.79 13.97
C PHE A 162 -8.03 35.00 14.86
N GLY A 163 -7.83 36.18 14.29
CA GLY A 163 -7.36 37.34 15.04
C GLY A 163 -5.99 37.08 15.68
N LYS A 164 -5.92 37.19 17.02
CA LYS A 164 -4.72 36.94 17.81
C LYS A 164 -4.63 35.51 18.37
N LYS A 165 -5.61 34.63 18.11
CA LYS A 165 -5.63 33.26 18.69
C LYS A 165 -4.53 32.35 18.17
N ILE A 166 -3.91 32.64 17.02
CA ILE A 166 -2.89 31.81 16.39
C ILE A 166 -1.65 32.65 16.08
N GLY A 167 -0.47 32.17 16.52
CA GLY A 167 0.82 32.69 16.11
C GLY A 167 1.17 32.26 14.68
N ILE A 168 1.75 33.19 13.89
CA ILE A 168 2.10 32.91 12.48
C ILE A 168 3.61 32.74 12.38
N VAL A 169 4.05 31.56 11.91
CA VAL A 169 5.45 31.20 11.72
C VAL A 169 5.77 31.25 10.22
N PRO A 170 6.79 31.99 9.77
CA PRO A 170 7.20 31.99 8.36
C PRO A 170 7.70 30.59 7.95
N TYR A 171 7.78 30.35 6.62
CA TYR A 171 8.35 29.07 6.17
C TYR A 171 9.80 28.95 6.59
N ILE A 172 10.07 27.89 7.34
CA ILE A 172 11.41 27.42 7.72
C ILE A 172 11.40 25.90 7.56
N MET A 173 12.49 25.36 7.01
CA MET A 173 12.65 23.90 6.89
C MET A 173 12.53 23.24 8.26
N PRO A 174 11.80 22.11 8.39
CA PRO A 174 11.64 21.41 9.66
C PRO A 174 12.99 21.08 10.32
N GLY A 175 13.02 21.07 11.66
CA GLY A 175 14.20 20.80 12.45
C GLY A 175 14.48 21.90 13.49
N PHE A 176 15.73 22.03 13.90
CA PHE A 176 16.14 22.89 15.00
C PHE A 176 15.76 24.37 14.82
N SER A 177 16.03 24.95 13.63
CA SER A 177 15.74 26.35 13.33
C SER A 177 14.25 26.67 13.42
N LEU A 178 13.39 25.74 12.93
CA LEU A 178 11.94 25.88 13.04
C LEU A 178 11.49 25.84 14.51
N ALA A 179 12.05 24.92 15.29
CA ALA A 179 11.73 24.80 16.71
C ALA A 179 12.06 26.10 17.49
N LYS A 180 13.20 26.72 17.20
CA LYS A 180 13.59 28.00 17.81
C LYS A 180 12.65 29.15 17.41
N GLU A 181 12.30 29.27 16.14
CA GLU A 181 11.40 30.33 15.69
C GLU A 181 9.98 30.17 16.26
N CYS A 182 9.48 28.93 16.34
CA CYS A 182 8.19 28.66 16.99
C CYS A 182 8.20 29.08 18.48
N ALA A 183 9.26 28.73 19.22
CA ALA A 183 9.41 29.16 20.61
C ALA A 183 9.49 30.68 20.76
N LYS A 184 10.19 31.37 19.86
CA LYS A 184 10.31 32.82 19.83
C LYS A 184 8.95 33.50 19.56
N ILE A 185 8.19 33.01 18.58
CA ILE A 185 6.86 33.55 18.25
C ILE A 185 5.89 33.31 19.40
N PHE A 186 5.91 32.13 20.02
CA PHE A 186 5.10 31.86 21.21
C PHE A 186 5.46 32.80 22.38
N LYS A 187 6.75 33.03 22.62
CA LYS A 187 7.19 33.94 23.70
C LYS A 187 6.75 35.40 23.48
N LYS A 188 6.50 35.83 22.23
CA LYS A 188 5.99 37.19 21.98
C LYS A 188 4.53 37.36 22.32
N ASP A 189 3.74 36.30 22.29
CA ASP A 189 2.33 36.29 22.66
C ASP A 189 1.97 34.91 23.22
N GLU A 190 2.06 34.73 24.51
CA GLU A 190 1.80 33.48 25.23
C GLU A 190 0.29 33.15 25.33
N THR A 191 -0.58 34.04 24.86
CA THR A 191 -2.04 33.84 24.83
C THR A 191 -2.52 33.04 23.66
N VAL A 192 -1.67 32.80 22.64
CA VAL A 192 -2.02 32.04 21.46
C VAL A 192 -2.32 30.57 21.82
N GLN A 193 -3.28 29.98 21.10
CA GLN A 193 -3.76 28.61 21.32
C GLN A 193 -3.20 27.64 20.30
N GLY A 194 -2.42 28.13 19.33
CA GLY A 194 -1.78 27.34 18.28
C GLY A 194 -0.82 28.17 17.45
N LEU A 195 -0.08 27.50 16.56
CA LEU A 195 0.87 28.10 15.62
C LEU A 195 0.53 27.65 14.20
N ALA A 196 0.36 28.59 13.30
CA ALA A 196 0.17 28.35 11.87
C ALA A 196 1.53 28.49 11.15
N LEU A 197 2.06 27.40 10.60
CA LEU A 197 3.34 27.35 9.91
C LEU A 197 3.10 27.50 8.41
N ILE A 198 3.54 28.59 7.84
CA ILE A 198 3.36 28.88 6.39
C ILE A 198 3.98 27.77 5.55
N ASN A 199 3.25 27.27 4.55
CA ASN A 199 3.62 26.16 3.66
C ASN A 199 3.98 24.84 4.38
N HIS A 200 3.46 24.59 5.60
CA HIS A 200 3.80 23.39 6.36
C HIS A 200 2.55 22.76 7.03
N GLY A 201 1.98 23.41 8.05
CA GLY A 201 0.89 22.83 8.82
C GLY A 201 0.49 23.69 10.02
N VAL A 202 -0.18 23.08 10.99
CA VAL A 202 -0.68 23.77 12.18
C VAL A 202 -0.37 22.98 13.45
N PHE A 203 0.04 23.69 14.50
CA PHE A 203 0.19 23.19 15.85
C PHE A 203 -0.93 23.72 16.74
N THR A 204 -1.43 22.87 17.63
CA THR A 204 -2.26 23.25 18.77
C THR A 204 -1.71 22.62 20.03
N PHE A 205 -2.00 23.21 21.18
CA PHE A 205 -1.48 22.76 22.44
C PHE A 205 -2.44 23.04 23.60
N GLY A 206 -2.25 22.38 24.71
CA GLY A 206 -3.07 22.56 25.91
C GLY A 206 -2.55 21.75 27.08
N ASP A 207 -3.13 22.01 28.27
CA ASP A 207 -2.76 21.33 29.51
C ASP A 207 -3.46 19.97 29.65
N THR A 208 -4.50 19.73 28.84
CA THR A 208 -5.18 18.43 28.75
C THR A 208 -5.21 17.93 27.33
N ALA A 209 -5.22 16.60 27.17
CA ALA A 209 -5.34 15.95 25.86
C ALA A 209 -6.60 16.40 25.09
N LYS A 210 -7.72 16.56 25.80
CA LYS A 210 -8.98 17.04 25.25
C LYS A 210 -8.84 18.47 24.72
N GLN A 211 -8.27 19.36 25.49
CA GLN A 211 -8.10 20.77 25.12
C GLN A 211 -7.25 20.94 23.87
N SER A 212 -6.08 20.28 23.78
CA SER A 212 -5.21 20.34 22.61
C SER A 212 -5.93 19.80 21.37
N TYR A 213 -6.60 18.64 21.47
CA TYR A 213 -7.37 18.03 20.40
C TYR A 213 -8.54 18.92 19.95
N GLU A 214 -9.37 19.43 20.85
CA GLU A 214 -10.53 20.24 20.50
C GLU A 214 -10.13 21.58 19.89
N ARG A 215 -9.03 22.19 20.32
CA ARG A 215 -8.45 23.37 19.66
C ARG A 215 -8.13 23.08 18.20
N MET A 216 -7.51 21.91 17.90
CA MET A 216 -7.23 21.49 16.52
C MET A 216 -8.51 21.38 15.70
N ILE A 217 -9.53 20.68 16.23
CA ILE A 217 -10.79 20.48 15.52
C ILE A 217 -11.51 21.82 15.28
N ASN A 218 -11.57 22.69 16.27
CA ASN A 218 -12.21 24.00 16.16
C ASN A 218 -11.51 24.87 15.11
N PHE A 219 -10.19 24.95 15.15
CA PHE A 219 -9.43 25.73 14.18
C PHE A 219 -9.60 25.22 12.76
N VAL A 220 -9.56 23.89 12.56
CA VAL A 220 -9.83 23.29 11.25
C VAL A 220 -11.25 23.60 10.78
N SER A 221 -12.25 23.53 11.69
CA SER A 221 -13.64 23.85 11.37
C SER A 221 -13.82 25.31 10.95
N ASP A 222 -13.14 26.23 11.62
CA ASP A 222 -13.20 27.66 11.25
C ASP A 222 -12.67 27.89 9.85
N VAL A 223 -11.57 27.21 9.47
CA VAL A 223 -11.04 27.30 8.10
C VAL A 223 -11.98 26.62 7.10
N GLU A 224 -12.55 25.42 7.40
CA GLU A 224 -13.54 24.77 6.54
C GLU A 224 -14.76 25.68 6.30
N ASN A 225 -15.24 26.35 7.34
CA ASN A 225 -16.34 27.31 7.23
C ASN A 225 -15.95 28.54 6.39
N TYR A 226 -14.71 29.02 6.50
CA TYR A 226 -14.21 30.10 5.66
C TYR A 226 -14.17 29.69 4.18
N ILE A 227 -13.64 28.47 3.89
CA ILE A 227 -13.56 27.94 2.53
C ILE A 227 -14.97 27.75 1.93
N SER A 228 -15.92 27.22 2.70
CA SER A 228 -17.28 26.92 2.22
C SER A 228 -18.05 28.17 1.76
N LYS A 229 -17.71 29.34 2.30
CA LYS A 229 -18.29 30.63 1.90
C LYS A 229 -17.72 31.17 0.57
N GLN A 230 -16.65 30.57 0.04
CA GLN A 230 -16.04 30.98 -1.21
C GLN A 230 -16.78 30.36 -2.39
N LYS A 231 -17.08 31.16 -3.43
CA LYS A 231 -17.73 30.65 -4.65
C LYS A 231 -16.76 29.80 -5.47
N THR A 232 -17.20 28.62 -5.92
CA THR A 232 -16.42 27.77 -6.81
C THR A 232 -16.28 28.42 -8.19
N LYS A 233 -15.04 28.63 -8.64
CA LYS A 233 -14.74 29.29 -9.92
C LYS A 233 -14.30 28.32 -11.03
N PHE A 234 -14.33 27.00 -10.79
CA PHE A 234 -13.81 26.05 -11.76
C PHE A 234 -14.85 25.64 -12.79
N LYS A 235 -14.52 25.85 -14.06
CA LYS A 235 -15.18 25.18 -15.16
C LYS A 235 -14.76 23.72 -15.17
N LYS A 236 -15.65 22.82 -15.59
CA LYS A 236 -15.38 21.38 -15.71
C LYS A 236 -15.54 20.93 -17.14
N TYR A 237 -14.65 20.02 -17.56
CA TYR A 237 -14.82 19.30 -18.80
C TYR A 237 -15.78 18.14 -18.61
N ASN A 238 -16.65 17.94 -19.61
CA ASN A 238 -17.40 16.68 -19.75
C ASN A 238 -16.80 15.93 -20.95
N ILE A 239 -15.98 14.90 -20.66
CA ILE A 239 -15.30 14.14 -21.70
C ILE A 239 -15.97 12.78 -21.81
N LYS A 240 -16.69 12.56 -22.91
CA LYS A 240 -17.05 11.20 -23.35
C LYS A 240 -15.81 10.62 -24.06
N THR A 241 -15.36 9.45 -23.67
CA THR A 241 -14.21 8.78 -24.28
C THR A 241 -14.53 7.34 -24.63
N THR A 242 -13.96 6.87 -25.75
CA THR A 242 -13.91 5.47 -26.15
C THR A 242 -12.58 4.82 -25.82
N LEU A 243 -11.76 5.48 -25.00
CA LEU A 243 -10.43 5.01 -24.62
C LEU A 243 -10.50 3.66 -23.89
N ASN A 244 -9.72 2.70 -24.37
CA ASN A 244 -9.54 1.41 -23.70
C ASN A 244 -8.58 1.57 -22.51
N ILE A 245 -9.14 1.81 -21.32
CA ILE A 245 -8.34 2.04 -20.11
C ILE A 245 -7.49 0.84 -19.73
N PRO A 246 -7.98 -0.43 -19.74
CA PRO A 246 -7.12 -1.59 -19.51
C PRO A 246 -5.88 -1.62 -20.40
N GLU A 247 -6.01 -1.33 -21.67
CA GLU A 247 -4.89 -1.32 -22.63
C GLU A 247 -3.87 -0.19 -22.31
N LEU A 248 -4.38 0.98 -21.96
CA LEU A 248 -3.56 2.09 -21.51
C LEU A 248 -2.76 1.74 -20.22
N MET A 249 -3.40 1.05 -19.27
CA MET A 249 -2.74 0.58 -18.05
C MET A 249 -1.58 -0.37 -18.35
N LEU A 250 -1.74 -1.31 -19.29
CA LEU A 250 -0.68 -2.21 -19.70
C LEU A 250 0.50 -1.47 -20.34
N SER A 251 0.23 -0.46 -21.19
CA SER A 251 1.27 0.40 -21.77
C SER A 251 2.04 1.18 -20.69
N ILE A 252 1.35 1.78 -19.74
CA ILE A 252 2.00 2.49 -18.64
C ILE A 252 2.90 1.55 -17.84
N ARG A 253 2.41 0.34 -17.49
CA ARG A 253 3.19 -0.62 -16.72
C ARG A 253 4.43 -1.11 -17.48
N LYS A 254 4.31 -1.35 -18.79
CA LYS A 254 5.43 -1.66 -19.68
C LYS A 254 6.51 -0.58 -19.61
N ASN A 255 6.12 0.69 -19.76
CA ASN A 255 7.05 1.83 -19.68
C ASN A 255 7.74 1.90 -18.31
N PHE A 256 6.99 1.73 -17.22
CA PHE A 256 7.55 1.76 -15.87
C PHE A 256 8.61 0.68 -15.67
N SER A 257 8.37 -0.51 -16.20
CA SER A 257 9.32 -1.62 -16.14
C SER A 257 10.59 -1.34 -16.96
N ILE A 258 10.46 -0.78 -18.17
CA ILE A 258 11.61 -0.40 -19.02
C ILE A 258 12.52 0.60 -18.31
N TYR A 259 11.95 1.63 -17.65
CA TYR A 259 12.74 2.67 -16.99
C TYR A 259 13.38 2.26 -15.68
N THR A 260 12.92 1.20 -15.03
CA THR A 260 13.38 0.85 -13.68
C THR A 260 13.88 -0.57 -13.53
N ASN A 261 13.65 -1.42 -14.53
CA ASN A 261 13.87 -2.87 -14.47
C ASN A 261 13.17 -3.53 -13.25
N ASN A 262 12.03 -2.95 -12.83
CA ASN A 262 11.24 -3.39 -11.69
C ASN A 262 9.77 -3.52 -12.09
N LYS A 263 9.05 -4.35 -11.34
CA LYS A 263 7.60 -4.44 -11.43
C LYS A 263 6.94 -3.32 -10.63
N TRP A 264 5.84 -2.80 -11.15
CA TRP A 264 5.09 -1.72 -10.55
C TRP A 264 3.62 -2.10 -10.43
N ILE A 265 3.00 -1.66 -9.36
CA ILE A 265 1.57 -1.71 -9.17
C ILE A 265 1.03 -0.36 -9.58
N ILE A 266 0.05 -0.38 -10.47
CA ILE A 266 -0.66 0.82 -10.90
C ILE A 266 -2.17 0.57 -10.79
N LYS A 267 -2.89 1.57 -10.29
CA LYS A 267 -4.33 1.48 -10.10
C LYS A 267 -5.03 2.66 -10.71
N PHE A 268 -6.13 2.39 -11.41
CA PHE A 268 -7.01 3.41 -11.99
C PHE A 268 -8.13 3.75 -11.02
N HIS A 269 -8.40 5.05 -10.86
CA HIS A 269 -9.42 5.61 -9.99
C HIS A 269 -10.31 6.56 -10.79
N ASN A 270 -11.62 6.33 -10.75
CA ASN A 270 -12.62 7.14 -11.45
C ASN A 270 -13.90 7.37 -10.65
N HIS A 271 -13.81 7.33 -9.31
CA HIS A 271 -14.93 7.71 -8.46
C HIS A 271 -15.30 9.18 -8.67
N LYS A 272 -16.49 9.58 -8.23
CA LYS A 272 -17.05 10.93 -8.42
C LYS A 272 -16.06 12.06 -8.11
N ASP A 273 -15.33 11.93 -7.01
CA ASP A 273 -14.34 12.95 -6.60
C ASP A 273 -13.11 12.98 -7.51
N ASP A 274 -12.64 11.80 -7.95
CA ASP A 274 -11.49 11.68 -8.85
C ASP A 274 -11.81 12.28 -10.21
N LEU A 275 -13.00 11.99 -10.72
CA LEU A 275 -13.53 12.60 -11.94
C LEU A 275 -13.68 14.10 -11.78
N SER A 276 -14.14 14.57 -10.61
CA SER A 276 -14.25 16.00 -10.31
C SER A 276 -12.90 16.70 -10.37
N ILE A 277 -11.83 16.10 -9.86
CA ILE A 277 -10.46 16.62 -9.94
C ILE A 277 -9.99 16.59 -11.39
N ALA A 278 -10.05 15.42 -12.05
CA ALA A 278 -9.54 15.23 -13.41
C ALA A 278 -10.28 16.09 -14.45
N SER A 279 -11.56 16.43 -14.21
CA SER A 279 -12.38 17.27 -15.10
C SER A 279 -12.21 18.77 -14.86
N THR A 280 -11.42 19.19 -13.88
CA THR A 280 -11.22 20.63 -13.62
C THR A 280 -10.44 21.30 -14.76
N TYR A 281 -10.98 22.43 -15.26
CA TYR A 281 -10.29 23.20 -16.30
C TYR A 281 -8.90 23.65 -15.84
N ASN A 282 -7.91 23.58 -16.72
CA ASN A 282 -6.50 23.92 -16.44
C ASN A 282 -5.86 23.10 -15.29
N ILE A 283 -6.37 21.90 -14.98
CA ILE A 283 -5.87 21.04 -13.88
C ILE A 283 -4.35 20.82 -13.95
N LYS A 284 -3.78 20.73 -15.16
CA LYS A 284 -2.33 20.61 -15.37
C LYS A 284 -1.56 21.77 -14.77
N SER A 285 -2.02 23.01 -14.99
CA SER A 285 -1.39 24.20 -14.43
C SER A 285 -1.54 24.23 -12.91
N LEU A 286 -2.72 23.89 -12.40
CA LEU A 286 -3.02 23.92 -10.96
C LEU A 286 -2.16 22.93 -10.17
N LEU A 287 -2.11 21.66 -10.59
CA LEU A 287 -1.39 20.59 -9.88
C LEU A 287 0.15 20.71 -9.99
N ASN A 288 0.66 21.48 -10.95
CA ASN A 288 2.09 21.60 -11.17
C ASN A 288 2.71 22.90 -10.60
N LYS A 289 1.97 23.60 -9.72
CA LYS A 289 2.51 24.74 -8.97
C LYS A 289 3.45 24.32 -7.83
N GLY A 290 3.49 23.05 -7.45
CA GLY A 290 4.35 22.47 -6.44
C GLY A 290 3.57 21.72 -5.36
N PRO A 291 4.28 21.02 -4.44
CA PRO A 291 3.66 20.29 -3.32
C PRO A 291 3.10 21.27 -2.27
N VAL A 292 2.20 20.78 -1.44
CA VAL A 292 1.59 21.57 -0.35
C VAL A 292 2.30 21.39 0.99
N THR A 293 3.01 20.26 1.17
CA THR A 293 3.81 19.94 2.37
C THR A 293 5.04 19.09 2.01
N PRO A 294 6.01 18.95 2.96
CA PRO A 294 7.13 18.04 2.82
C PRO A 294 6.73 16.59 2.52
N ASP A 295 5.76 16.05 3.24
CA ASP A 295 5.30 14.66 3.06
C ASP A 295 4.80 14.40 1.64
N HIS A 296 4.20 15.40 1.02
CA HIS A 296 3.71 15.26 -0.35
C HIS A 296 4.86 15.07 -1.35
N VAL A 297 5.95 15.85 -1.26
CA VAL A 297 7.03 15.77 -2.25
C VAL A 297 7.80 14.46 -2.20
N ILE A 298 8.04 13.91 -1.01
CA ILE A 298 8.76 12.63 -0.88
C ILE A 298 7.93 11.43 -1.36
N ARG A 299 6.59 11.56 -1.36
CA ARG A 299 5.66 10.48 -1.74
C ARG A 299 5.26 10.54 -3.21
N ILE A 300 4.95 11.74 -3.74
CA ILE A 300 4.39 11.90 -5.10
C ILE A 300 5.25 12.78 -6.01
N LYS A 301 6.47 13.15 -5.56
CA LYS A 301 7.39 14.04 -6.25
C LYS A 301 6.87 15.49 -6.40
N SER A 302 7.72 16.34 -6.96
CA SER A 302 7.41 17.77 -7.10
C SER A 302 6.39 18.09 -8.21
N LYS A 303 6.20 17.20 -9.17
CA LYS A 303 5.32 17.38 -10.33
C LYS A 303 4.44 16.16 -10.57
N ILE A 304 3.20 16.43 -10.98
CA ILE A 304 2.22 15.42 -11.38
C ILE A 304 2.21 15.33 -12.90
N LEU A 305 2.18 14.11 -13.45
CA LEU A 305 1.98 13.91 -14.87
C LEU A 305 0.49 14.07 -15.20
N VAL A 306 0.16 15.14 -15.91
CA VAL A 306 -1.20 15.38 -16.41
C VAL A 306 -1.20 15.22 -17.92
N ILE A 307 -2.05 14.33 -18.43
CA ILE A 307 -2.16 13.99 -19.85
C ILE A 307 -3.48 14.54 -20.38
N SER A 308 -3.38 15.41 -21.37
CA SER A 308 -4.54 16.01 -22.01
C SER A 308 -5.16 15.06 -23.03
N LYS A 309 -6.45 15.23 -23.32
CA LYS A 309 -7.26 14.36 -24.17
C LYS A 309 -6.60 13.99 -25.51
N ASN A 310 -6.01 14.94 -26.18
CA ASN A 310 -5.35 14.75 -27.50
C ASN A 310 -4.03 13.98 -27.42
N LYS A 311 -3.59 13.59 -26.22
CA LYS A 311 -2.32 12.88 -25.97
C LYS A 311 -2.47 11.51 -25.35
N PHE A 312 -3.69 11.02 -25.16
CA PHE A 312 -3.90 9.70 -24.54
C PHE A 312 -3.22 8.58 -25.31
N LEU A 313 -3.24 8.63 -26.65
CA LEU A 313 -2.57 7.64 -27.50
C LEU A 313 -1.04 7.78 -27.53
N LYS A 314 -0.51 8.88 -27.00
CA LYS A 314 0.94 9.18 -26.89
C LYS A 314 1.46 9.05 -25.46
N ILE A 315 0.86 8.17 -24.66
CA ILE A 315 1.18 7.99 -23.24
C ILE A 315 2.68 7.70 -23.04
N ASP A 316 3.28 6.91 -23.91
CA ASP A 316 4.69 6.51 -23.86
C ASP A 316 5.63 7.72 -24.03
N GLU A 317 5.30 8.62 -24.97
CA GLU A 317 6.02 9.89 -25.19
C GLU A 317 5.89 10.82 -23.97
N GLU A 318 4.69 10.94 -23.40
CA GLU A 318 4.46 11.81 -22.23
C GLU A 318 5.17 11.28 -20.96
N ILE A 319 5.24 9.97 -20.76
CA ILE A 319 6.04 9.35 -19.67
C ILE A 319 7.54 9.62 -19.91
N LYS A 320 8.03 9.40 -21.12
CA LYS A 320 9.43 9.70 -21.50
C LYS A 320 9.79 11.15 -21.23
N LYS A 321 8.91 12.08 -21.66
CA LYS A 321 9.08 13.52 -21.41
C LYS A 321 9.11 13.87 -19.94
N TYR A 322 8.23 13.26 -19.13
CA TYR A 322 8.24 13.45 -17.68
C TYR A 322 9.57 12.98 -17.06
N CYS A 323 10.04 11.79 -17.43
CA CYS A 323 11.31 11.24 -16.93
C CYS A 323 12.50 12.13 -17.27
N LEU A 324 12.58 12.64 -18.51
CA LEU A 324 13.61 13.57 -18.95
C LEU A 324 13.57 14.90 -18.16
N ASN A 325 12.36 15.44 -17.94
CA ASN A 325 12.19 16.68 -17.18
C ASN A 325 12.56 16.50 -15.71
N TYR A 326 12.22 15.36 -15.10
CA TYR A 326 12.62 15.07 -13.73
C TYR A 326 14.15 14.89 -13.60
N LYS A 327 14.79 14.26 -14.59
CA LYS A 327 16.27 14.16 -14.65
C LYS A 327 16.92 15.55 -14.75
N LYS A 328 16.38 16.44 -15.59
CA LYS A 328 16.85 17.84 -15.70
C LYS A 328 16.68 18.59 -14.38
N TYR A 329 15.53 18.45 -13.73
CA TYR A 329 15.26 19.05 -12.41
C TYR A 329 16.29 18.58 -11.37
N PHE A 330 16.60 17.29 -11.32
CA PHE A 330 17.61 16.76 -10.42
C PHE A 330 19.01 17.35 -10.70
N ILE A 331 19.45 17.32 -11.95
CA ILE A 331 20.79 17.82 -12.34
C ILE A 331 20.94 19.31 -11.99
N LYS A 332 19.91 20.12 -12.24
CA LYS A 332 19.89 21.55 -11.93
C LYS A 332 20.06 21.84 -10.43
N ASN A 333 19.45 21.01 -9.59
CA ASN A 333 19.32 21.30 -8.15
C ASN A 333 20.23 20.47 -7.23
N LYS A 334 20.93 19.43 -7.75
CA LYS A 334 21.71 18.46 -6.94
C LYS A 334 22.78 19.09 -6.03
N THR A 335 23.25 20.28 -6.35
CA THR A 335 24.25 21.02 -5.55
C THR A 335 23.70 21.50 -4.20
N PHE A 336 22.38 21.61 -4.05
CA PHE A 336 21.74 22.05 -2.81
C PHE A 336 21.70 20.98 -1.70
N VAL A 337 21.91 19.70 -2.04
CA VAL A 337 21.94 18.59 -1.09
C VAL A 337 23.16 17.71 -1.38
N LYS A 338 24.12 17.69 -0.44
CA LYS A 338 25.34 16.91 -0.59
C LYS A 338 25.05 15.40 -0.69
N ASN A 339 25.78 14.70 -1.53
CA ASN A 339 25.74 13.23 -1.69
C ASN A 339 24.35 12.65 -2.03
N CYS A 340 23.41 13.46 -2.51
CA CYS A 340 22.11 12.94 -2.91
C CYS A 340 22.19 12.14 -4.22
N LYS A 341 21.46 11.01 -4.25
CA LYS A 341 21.32 10.17 -5.45
C LYS A 341 19.92 10.34 -6.02
N ILE A 342 19.83 10.41 -7.36
CA ILE A 342 18.55 10.49 -8.04
C ILE A 342 17.68 9.27 -7.71
N THR A 343 16.40 9.52 -7.45
CA THR A 343 15.42 8.44 -7.32
C THR A 343 15.03 7.91 -8.70
N ASP A 344 14.18 6.86 -8.76
CA ASP A 344 13.59 6.48 -10.04
C ASP A 344 12.91 7.69 -10.71
N LEU A 345 12.85 7.68 -12.05
CA LEU A 345 12.37 8.82 -12.83
C LEU A 345 10.85 8.88 -12.98
N LEU A 346 10.12 7.83 -12.56
CA LEU A 346 8.71 7.64 -12.88
C LEU A 346 7.76 8.58 -12.11
N PRO A 347 6.63 9.00 -12.72
CA PRO A 347 5.56 9.68 -12.00
C PRO A 347 4.90 8.73 -11.00
N ARG A 348 4.51 9.25 -9.85
CA ARG A 348 3.71 8.49 -8.86
C ARG A 348 2.23 8.58 -9.15
N VAL A 349 1.83 9.65 -9.80
CA VAL A 349 0.43 9.90 -10.15
C VAL A 349 0.36 10.43 -11.59
N ILE A 350 -0.58 9.88 -12.34
CA ILE A 350 -0.94 10.35 -13.69
C ILE A 350 -2.41 10.75 -13.66
N VAL A 351 -2.71 11.98 -14.05
CA VAL A 351 -4.08 12.47 -14.21
C VAL A 351 -4.43 12.43 -15.70
N LEU A 352 -5.47 11.70 -16.05
CA LEU A 352 -6.06 11.70 -17.39
C LEU A 352 -7.19 12.71 -17.40
N GLU A 353 -7.01 13.85 -18.10
CA GLU A 353 -7.99 14.93 -18.11
C GLU A 353 -9.40 14.43 -18.47
N GLY A 354 -10.35 14.67 -17.55
CA GLY A 354 -11.76 14.30 -17.71
C GLY A 354 -12.09 12.81 -17.57
N ILE A 355 -11.11 11.95 -17.28
CA ILE A 355 -11.30 10.49 -17.25
C ILE A 355 -11.06 9.89 -15.87
N GLY A 356 -9.98 10.31 -15.19
CA GLY A 356 -9.63 9.76 -13.88
C GLY A 356 -8.16 9.93 -13.52
N ILE A 357 -7.75 9.16 -12.53
CA ILE A 357 -6.44 9.24 -11.90
C ILE A 357 -5.80 7.86 -11.91
N ILE A 358 -4.52 7.77 -12.23
CA ILE A 358 -3.73 6.54 -12.08
C ILE A 358 -2.67 6.81 -11.02
N SER A 359 -2.60 5.97 -10.02
CA SER A 359 -1.56 6.01 -8.98
C SER A 359 -0.64 4.80 -9.07
N SER A 360 0.61 4.94 -8.63
CA SER A 360 1.62 3.91 -8.75
C SER A 360 2.45 3.75 -7.49
N GLY A 361 2.98 2.53 -7.29
CA GLY A 361 3.87 2.19 -6.21
C GLY A 361 4.60 0.87 -6.46
N LYS A 362 5.67 0.60 -5.71
CA LYS A 362 6.35 -0.70 -5.75
C LYS A 362 5.56 -1.79 -5.02
N LYS A 363 4.77 -1.40 -4.02
CA LYS A 363 3.84 -2.23 -3.24
C LYS A 363 2.44 -1.64 -3.34
N THR A 364 1.42 -2.44 -3.09
CA THR A 364 0.02 -1.96 -2.99
C THR A 364 -0.11 -0.83 -1.96
N LYS A 365 0.59 -0.95 -0.82
CA LYS A 365 0.61 0.11 0.20
C LYS A 365 1.21 1.42 -0.34
N ASP A 366 2.31 1.37 -1.08
CA ASP A 366 2.94 2.58 -1.65
C ASP A 366 2.06 3.22 -2.73
N GLN A 367 1.39 2.39 -3.55
CA GLN A 367 0.42 2.86 -4.53
C GLN A 367 -0.74 3.58 -3.85
N GLN A 368 -1.29 3.00 -2.76
CA GLN A 368 -2.38 3.62 -1.99
C GLN A 368 -1.93 4.92 -1.34
N ILE A 369 -0.73 4.96 -0.74
CA ILE A 369 -0.14 6.19 -0.18
C ILE A 369 -0.03 7.28 -1.27
N SER A 370 0.46 6.93 -2.46
CA SER A 370 0.57 7.89 -3.57
C SER A 370 -0.79 8.48 -3.94
N TYR A 371 -1.83 7.65 -3.95
CA TYR A 371 -3.20 8.09 -4.23
C TYR A 371 -3.76 9.02 -3.15
N ASP A 372 -3.66 8.63 -1.87
CA ASP A 372 -4.22 9.39 -0.76
C ASP A 372 -3.53 10.75 -0.60
N VAL A 373 -2.21 10.77 -0.71
CA VAL A 373 -1.41 12.01 -0.67
C VAL A 373 -1.76 12.92 -1.86
N PHE A 374 -1.93 12.35 -3.05
CA PHE A 374 -2.36 13.12 -4.21
C PHE A 374 -3.76 13.73 -4.01
N ARG A 375 -4.71 12.97 -3.49
CA ARG A 375 -6.07 13.47 -3.23
C ARG A 375 -6.08 14.60 -2.22
N SER A 376 -5.31 14.48 -1.15
CA SER A 376 -5.11 15.54 -0.16
C SER A 376 -4.52 16.79 -0.81
N MET A 377 -3.43 16.63 -1.58
CA MET A 377 -2.81 17.74 -2.31
C MET A 377 -3.79 18.42 -3.27
N ALA A 378 -4.49 17.65 -4.10
CA ALA A 378 -5.43 18.21 -5.10
C ALA A 378 -6.57 18.97 -4.41
N SER A 379 -7.14 18.43 -3.32
CA SER A 379 -8.15 19.12 -2.52
C SER A 379 -7.63 20.45 -1.98
N SER A 380 -6.45 20.46 -1.37
CA SER A 380 -5.85 21.65 -0.79
C SER A 380 -5.54 22.71 -1.86
N VAL A 381 -5.02 22.30 -3.03
CA VAL A 381 -4.74 23.19 -4.16
C VAL A 381 -6.03 23.81 -4.70
N LEU A 382 -7.07 22.99 -4.92
CA LEU A 382 -8.35 23.47 -5.44
C LEU A 382 -9.05 24.42 -4.46
N ASP A 383 -9.01 24.12 -3.15
CA ASP A 383 -9.56 25.02 -2.14
C ASP A 383 -8.74 26.31 -2.01
N ALA A 384 -7.42 26.24 -2.13
CA ALA A 384 -6.58 27.43 -2.18
C ALA A 384 -6.93 28.35 -3.38
N GLU A 385 -7.18 27.77 -4.55
CA GLU A 385 -7.58 28.54 -5.75
C GLU A 385 -9.00 29.12 -5.67
N LYS A 386 -9.88 28.55 -4.82
CA LYS A 386 -11.19 29.19 -4.51
C LYS A 386 -11.03 30.45 -3.66
N ILE A 387 -10.10 30.42 -2.72
CA ILE A 387 -9.84 31.51 -1.78
C ILE A 387 -9.08 32.66 -2.46
N GLY A 388 -8.06 32.28 -3.25
CA GLY A 388 -7.14 33.22 -3.86
C GLY A 388 -6.26 32.55 -4.91
N LYS A 389 -4.96 32.42 -4.64
CA LYS A 389 -3.99 31.87 -5.58
C LYS A 389 -3.02 30.94 -4.86
N PHE A 390 -3.05 29.65 -5.16
CA PHE A 390 -2.11 28.70 -4.57
C PHE A 390 -0.65 29.07 -4.88
N LYS A 391 0.19 29.07 -3.86
CA LYS A 391 1.63 29.30 -3.93
C LYS A 391 2.38 28.30 -3.07
N SER A 392 3.18 27.43 -3.70
CA SER A 392 4.10 26.54 -3.01
C SER A 392 5.40 27.26 -2.63
N ILE A 393 6.29 26.57 -1.93
CA ILE A 393 7.67 27.00 -1.67
C ILE A 393 8.49 27.00 -2.97
N THR A 394 9.70 27.55 -2.94
CA THR A 394 10.57 27.65 -4.11
C THR A 394 11.06 26.27 -4.58
N GLU A 395 11.43 26.17 -5.87
CA GLU A 395 11.97 24.92 -6.43
C GLU A 395 13.21 24.40 -5.64
N LYS A 396 14.06 25.32 -5.18
CA LYS A 396 15.21 25.03 -4.34
C LYS A 396 14.79 24.38 -3.02
N GLU A 397 13.80 24.94 -2.33
CA GLU A 397 13.31 24.39 -1.07
C GLU A 397 12.56 23.05 -1.28
N ILE A 398 11.80 22.94 -2.37
CA ILE A 398 11.17 21.67 -2.79
C ILE A 398 12.25 20.58 -2.95
N PHE A 399 13.35 20.89 -3.65
CA PHE A 399 14.43 19.93 -3.87
C PHE A 399 15.11 19.52 -2.57
N LYS A 400 15.40 20.49 -1.68
CA LYS A 400 15.96 20.19 -0.35
C LYS A 400 15.07 19.24 0.44
N MET A 401 13.76 19.45 0.41
CA MET A 401 12.80 18.58 1.09
C MET A 401 12.72 17.19 0.45
N GLU A 402 12.62 17.12 -0.88
CA GLU A 402 12.51 15.86 -1.61
C GLU A 402 13.72 14.94 -1.40
N TYR A 403 14.92 15.53 -1.24
CA TYR A 403 16.17 14.80 -1.06
C TYR A 403 16.74 14.89 0.36
N TRP A 404 15.97 15.43 1.31
CA TRP A 404 16.40 15.51 2.72
C TRP A 404 16.53 14.11 3.34
N PRO A 405 17.74 13.74 3.84
CA PRO A 405 17.95 12.38 4.36
C PRO A 405 16.98 11.98 5.47
N LEU A 406 16.60 12.89 6.38
CA LEU A 406 15.71 12.60 7.49
C LEU A 406 14.27 12.33 7.04
N GLU A 407 13.78 13.04 6.04
CA GLU A 407 12.48 12.77 5.45
C GLU A 407 12.49 11.48 4.63
N ARG A 408 13.55 11.25 3.87
CA ARG A 408 13.69 10.03 3.07
C ARG A 408 13.84 8.76 3.92
N ALA A 409 14.36 8.88 5.14
CA ALA A 409 14.41 7.76 6.08
C ALA A 409 13.01 7.17 6.38
N LYS A 410 11.96 7.97 6.29
CA LYS A 410 10.55 7.51 6.40
C LYS A 410 10.14 6.54 5.27
N LEU A 411 10.88 6.54 4.14
CA LEU A 411 10.61 5.68 2.97
C LEU A 411 11.40 4.36 3.02
N ASN A 412 12.37 4.24 3.91
CA ASN A 412 13.18 3.04 4.02
C ASN A 412 12.31 1.89 4.54
N SER A 413 12.05 0.94 3.67
CA SER A 413 11.36 -0.30 4.00
C SER A 413 12.38 -1.38 4.34
N ALA A 414 11.93 -2.43 5.05
CA ALA A 414 12.68 -3.67 5.22
C ALA A 414 13.16 -4.21 3.85
N THR A 415 14.16 -5.10 3.88
CA THR A 415 14.66 -5.78 2.68
C THR A 415 13.51 -6.26 1.78
N PRO A 416 13.52 -5.97 0.48
CA PRO A 416 12.46 -6.40 -0.41
C PRO A 416 12.28 -7.92 -0.38
N LYS A 417 11.04 -8.38 -0.31
CA LYS A 417 10.72 -9.81 -0.39
C LYS A 417 10.83 -10.30 -1.84
N THR A 418 11.00 -11.61 -2.01
CA THR A 418 11.29 -12.25 -3.30
C THR A 418 10.24 -11.94 -4.37
N LEU A 419 8.96 -11.93 -4.00
CA LEU A 419 7.83 -11.67 -4.91
C LEU A 419 7.24 -10.27 -4.78
N GLU A 420 7.95 -9.35 -4.13
CA GLU A 420 7.48 -7.97 -4.00
C GLU A 420 7.19 -7.32 -5.36
N GLY A 421 6.03 -6.69 -5.48
CA GLY A 421 5.57 -6.06 -6.72
C GLY A 421 4.98 -7.02 -7.75
N ASN A 422 5.00 -8.35 -7.52
CA ASN A 422 4.35 -9.30 -8.41
C ASN A 422 2.85 -9.39 -8.15
N ASN A 423 2.06 -9.36 -9.22
CA ASN A 423 0.62 -9.60 -9.20
C ASN A 423 0.35 -11.07 -9.54
N VAL A 424 -0.19 -11.81 -8.57
CA VAL A 424 -0.38 -13.26 -8.64
C VAL A 424 -1.86 -13.60 -8.62
N ILE A 425 -2.35 -14.16 -9.71
CA ILE A 425 -3.70 -14.73 -9.78
C ILE A 425 -3.65 -16.18 -9.31
N VAL A 426 -4.53 -16.54 -8.38
CA VAL A 426 -4.74 -17.93 -7.93
C VAL A 426 -6.19 -18.31 -8.23
N THR A 427 -6.38 -19.23 -9.20
CA THR A 427 -7.71 -19.80 -9.49
C THR A 427 -8.02 -20.95 -8.52
N GLY A 428 -9.30 -21.12 -8.18
CA GLY A 428 -9.67 -22.02 -7.08
C GLY A 428 -9.12 -21.54 -5.74
N GLY A 429 -9.00 -20.20 -5.58
CA GLY A 429 -8.39 -19.55 -4.43
C GLY A 429 -9.17 -19.68 -3.12
N GLY A 430 -10.42 -20.15 -3.17
CA GLY A 430 -11.23 -20.53 -2.00
C GLY A 430 -11.04 -21.97 -1.53
N GLY A 431 -10.32 -22.81 -2.30
CA GLY A 431 -10.03 -24.19 -1.98
C GLY A 431 -8.77 -24.36 -1.12
N THR A 432 -8.59 -25.54 -0.52
CA THR A 432 -7.49 -25.83 0.43
C THR A 432 -6.11 -25.55 -0.17
N ILE A 433 -5.81 -26.10 -1.36
CA ILE A 433 -4.51 -25.91 -2.04
C ILE A 433 -4.35 -24.46 -2.48
N GLY A 434 -5.42 -23.86 -3.07
CA GLY A 434 -5.39 -22.45 -3.51
C GLY A 434 -5.11 -21.48 -2.36
N MET A 435 -5.71 -21.68 -1.20
CA MET A 435 -5.44 -20.88 0.00
C MET A 435 -4.01 -21.08 0.53
N ALA A 436 -3.48 -22.29 0.55
CA ALA A 436 -2.10 -22.55 0.96
C ALA A 436 -1.10 -21.83 0.04
N ILE A 437 -1.29 -21.94 -1.28
CA ILE A 437 -0.48 -21.21 -2.27
C ILE A 437 -0.59 -19.68 -2.07
N ALA A 438 -1.81 -19.17 -1.95
CA ALA A 438 -2.03 -17.73 -1.75
C ALA A 438 -1.35 -17.22 -0.47
N LYS A 439 -1.44 -17.96 0.63
CA LYS A 439 -0.77 -17.66 1.91
C LYS A 439 0.75 -17.61 1.75
N LYS A 440 1.35 -18.64 1.14
CA LYS A 440 2.80 -18.69 0.89
C LYS A 440 3.27 -17.52 0.04
N PHE A 441 2.62 -17.27 -1.09
CA PHE A 441 3.01 -16.19 -2.00
C PHE A 441 2.82 -14.80 -1.40
N LYS A 442 1.78 -14.60 -0.56
CA LYS A 442 1.59 -13.37 0.22
C LYS A 442 2.71 -13.15 1.23
N GLN A 443 3.14 -14.20 1.92
CA GLN A 443 4.28 -14.15 2.86
C GLN A 443 5.57 -13.71 2.14
N GLU A 444 5.74 -14.11 0.88
CA GLU A 444 6.86 -13.74 0.02
C GLU A 444 6.70 -12.36 -0.66
N GLY A 445 5.64 -11.62 -0.32
CA GLY A 445 5.43 -10.23 -0.72
C GLY A 445 4.62 -10.01 -1.98
N ALA A 446 4.02 -11.05 -2.56
CA ALA A 446 3.15 -10.91 -3.73
C ALA A 446 1.82 -10.22 -3.41
N ASN A 447 1.26 -9.53 -4.41
CA ASN A 447 -0.13 -9.10 -4.39
C ASN A 447 -1.01 -10.24 -4.86
N ILE A 448 -1.88 -10.73 -4.00
CA ILE A 448 -2.70 -11.90 -4.27
C ILE A 448 -4.06 -11.50 -4.79
N ILE A 449 -4.43 -12.08 -5.92
CA ILE A 449 -5.75 -11.99 -6.54
C ILE A 449 -6.35 -13.40 -6.53
N LEU A 450 -7.41 -13.60 -5.76
CA LEU A 450 -8.13 -14.86 -5.69
C LEU A 450 -9.27 -14.84 -6.68
N ILE A 451 -9.41 -15.89 -7.50
CA ILE A 451 -10.56 -16.08 -8.40
C ILE A 451 -11.21 -17.42 -8.05
N ASP A 452 -12.46 -17.40 -7.61
CA ASP A 452 -13.26 -18.58 -7.29
C ASP A 452 -14.76 -18.30 -7.49
N LYS A 453 -15.57 -19.34 -7.51
CA LYS A 453 -17.05 -19.22 -7.52
C LYS A 453 -17.58 -18.78 -6.17
N LYS A 454 -16.96 -19.21 -5.06
CA LYS A 454 -17.40 -18.92 -3.68
C LYS A 454 -16.19 -18.85 -2.74
N TYR A 455 -16.34 -18.06 -1.68
CA TYR A 455 -15.35 -17.96 -0.59
C TYR A 455 -16.01 -18.22 0.75
N ASN A 456 -15.26 -18.88 1.64
CA ASN A 456 -15.58 -18.96 3.05
C ASN A 456 -14.78 -17.89 3.80
N THR A 457 -15.46 -16.85 4.28
CA THR A 457 -14.83 -15.71 4.96
C THR A 457 -14.04 -16.11 6.20
N HIS A 458 -14.55 -17.05 7.00
CA HIS A 458 -13.85 -17.55 8.18
C HIS A 458 -12.54 -18.27 7.83
N LEU A 459 -12.52 -19.06 6.74
CA LEU A 459 -11.29 -19.72 6.26
C LEU A 459 -10.28 -18.70 5.71
N LEU A 460 -10.74 -17.66 5.03
CA LEU A 460 -9.87 -16.59 4.56
C LEU A 460 -9.26 -15.80 5.73
N GLU A 461 -10.02 -15.52 6.78
CA GLU A 461 -9.51 -14.87 7.99
C GLU A 461 -8.49 -15.76 8.71
N LYS A 462 -8.79 -17.04 8.92
CA LYS A 462 -7.87 -18.02 9.53
C LYS A 462 -6.53 -18.12 8.80
N ASN A 463 -6.54 -17.95 7.46
CA ASN A 463 -5.34 -17.99 6.62
C ASN A 463 -4.72 -16.61 6.37
N ASN A 464 -5.22 -15.52 6.98
CA ASN A 464 -4.80 -14.14 6.75
C ASN A 464 -4.92 -13.72 5.27
N LEU A 465 -5.98 -14.13 4.58
CA LEU A 465 -6.26 -13.84 3.17
C LEU A 465 -7.47 -12.92 2.97
N HIS A 466 -8.12 -12.46 4.05
CA HIS A 466 -9.33 -11.62 4.02
C HIS A 466 -9.11 -10.27 3.33
N ASP A 467 -7.89 -9.76 3.33
CA ASP A 467 -7.47 -8.49 2.68
C ASP A 467 -6.96 -8.67 1.25
N CYS A 468 -6.91 -9.92 0.73
CA CYS A 468 -6.59 -10.18 -0.66
C CYS A 468 -7.72 -9.73 -1.60
N PHE A 469 -7.37 -9.40 -2.84
CA PHE A 469 -8.37 -9.02 -3.84
C PHE A 469 -9.14 -10.27 -4.31
N GLN A 470 -10.44 -10.31 -4.04
CA GLN A 470 -11.31 -11.45 -4.31
C GLN A 470 -12.24 -11.15 -5.48
N ILE A 471 -12.33 -12.06 -6.43
CA ILE A 471 -13.24 -11.98 -7.59
C ILE A 471 -14.08 -13.24 -7.65
N ASN A 472 -15.41 -13.09 -7.49
CA ASN A 472 -16.36 -14.18 -7.62
C ASN A 472 -16.67 -14.41 -9.10
N THR A 473 -16.07 -15.46 -9.68
CA THR A 473 -16.24 -15.77 -11.11
C THR A 473 -16.17 -17.26 -11.37
N ASP A 474 -17.09 -17.73 -12.19
CA ASP A 474 -17.01 -19.05 -12.81
C ASP A 474 -16.04 -19.00 -13.98
N LEU A 475 -14.94 -19.77 -13.89
CA LEU A 475 -13.89 -19.84 -14.90
C LEU A 475 -14.36 -20.44 -16.24
N THR A 476 -15.47 -21.18 -16.24
CA THR A 476 -16.09 -21.72 -17.47
C THR A 476 -16.85 -20.65 -18.26
N ASN A 477 -17.20 -19.52 -17.60
CA ASN A 477 -17.86 -18.40 -18.26
C ASN A 477 -16.82 -17.39 -18.81
N SER A 478 -16.46 -17.53 -20.07
CA SER A 478 -15.43 -16.73 -20.75
C SER A 478 -15.71 -15.21 -20.71
N LYS A 479 -16.99 -14.79 -20.83
CA LYS A 479 -17.36 -13.37 -20.80
C LYS A 479 -17.14 -12.75 -19.40
N LYS A 480 -17.56 -13.46 -18.33
CA LYS A 480 -17.33 -13.01 -16.95
C LYS A 480 -15.85 -13.02 -16.62
N LEU A 481 -15.12 -14.07 -17.06
CA LEU A 481 -13.69 -14.20 -16.82
C LEU A 481 -12.89 -13.05 -17.47
N LYS A 482 -13.23 -12.66 -18.71
CA LYS A 482 -12.62 -11.49 -19.36
C LYS A 482 -12.81 -10.21 -18.54
N LYS A 483 -14.01 -9.94 -18.03
CA LYS A 483 -14.29 -8.81 -17.14
C LYS A 483 -13.47 -8.89 -15.82
N SER A 484 -13.28 -10.08 -15.28
CA SER A 484 -12.46 -10.30 -14.08
C SER A 484 -10.99 -9.95 -14.35
N VAL A 485 -10.45 -10.34 -15.49
CA VAL A 485 -9.08 -9.97 -15.89
C VAL A 485 -8.95 -8.46 -16.13
N GLU A 486 -9.94 -7.82 -16.72
CA GLU A 486 -9.98 -6.36 -16.86
C GLU A 486 -9.97 -5.66 -15.49
N GLN A 487 -10.71 -6.17 -14.49
CA GLN A 487 -10.65 -5.67 -13.11
C GLN A 487 -9.26 -5.81 -12.49
N VAL A 488 -8.55 -6.92 -12.75
CA VAL A 488 -7.16 -7.10 -12.31
C VAL A 488 -6.27 -6.02 -12.92
N ILE A 489 -6.38 -5.78 -14.23
CA ILE A 489 -5.59 -4.76 -14.91
C ILE A 489 -5.88 -3.37 -14.33
N LEU A 490 -7.14 -3.02 -14.09
CA LEU A 490 -7.51 -1.72 -13.53
C LEU A 490 -7.01 -1.50 -12.10
N ASN A 491 -6.92 -2.57 -11.29
CA ASN A 491 -6.51 -2.48 -9.89
C ASN A 491 -5.01 -2.69 -9.64
N PHE A 492 -4.31 -3.39 -10.56
CA PHE A 492 -2.90 -3.77 -10.35
C PHE A 492 -1.99 -3.46 -11.55
N GLY A 493 -2.57 -3.10 -12.69
CA GLY A 493 -1.86 -2.75 -13.92
C GLY A 493 -1.46 -3.94 -14.79
N GLY A 494 -1.67 -5.19 -14.36
CA GLY A 494 -1.33 -6.38 -15.14
C GLY A 494 -1.13 -7.63 -14.30
N ILE A 495 -0.59 -8.69 -14.93
CA ILE A 495 -0.42 -10.03 -14.34
C ILE A 495 1.05 -10.43 -14.46
N ASP A 496 1.64 -10.97 -13.40
CA ASP A 496 3.01 -11.48 -13.41
C ASP A 496 3.07 -13.00 -13.28
N ILE A 497 2.19 -13.57 -12.45
CA ILE A 497 2.13 -14.99 -12.19
C ILE A 497 0.65 -15.43 -12.23
N LEU A 498 0.38 -16.47 -12.99
CA LEU A 498 -0.89 -17.19 -12.95
C LEU A 498 -0.69 -18.54 -12.30
N ILE A 499 -1.40 -18.82 -11.22
CA ILE A 499 -1.54 -20.15 -10.62
C ILE A 499 -2.88 -20.72 -11.07
N SER A 500 -2.84 -21.58 -12.08
CA SER A 500 -4.01 -22.26 -12.63
C SER A 500 -4.28 -23.53 -11.84
N ASN A 501 -5.04 -23.39 -10.74
CA ASN A 501 -5.23 -24.43 -9.71
C ASN A 501 -6.67 -24.96 -9.61
N ALA A 502 -7.67 -24.27 -10.11
CA ALA A 502 -9.06 -24.68 -10.01
C ALA A 502 -9.25 -26.12 -10.56
N GLY A 503 -10.09 -26.90 -9.92
CA GLY A 503 -10.39 -28.27 -10.37
C GLY A 503 -11.47 -28.91 -9.51
N SER A 504 -12.06 -30.01 -10.02
CA SER A 504 -13.03 -30.83 -9.30
C SER A 504 -12.87 -32.30 -9.70
N ALA A 505 -13.12 -33.19 -8.75
CA ALA A 505 -13.08 -34.63 -9.03
C ALA A 505 -14.38 -35.07 -9.73
N PHE A 506 -14.21 -35.78 -10.83
CA PHE A 506 -15.30 -36.46 -11.53
C PHE A 506 -14.96 -37.95 -11.63
N GLN A 507 -15.91 -38.80 -11.27
CA GLN A 507 -15.72 -40.25 -11.16
C GLN A 507 -16.81 -40.97 -11.93
N GLY A 508 -16.51 -42.18 -12.36
CA GLY A 508 -17.39 -43.11 -13.02
C GLY A 508 -16.62 -44.15 -13.83
N PRO A 509 -17.12 -45.39 -13.99
CA PRO A 509 -16.55 -46.35 -14.91
C PRO A 509 -16.63 -45.80 -16.34
N ILE A 510 -15.56 -45.93 -17.12
CA ILE A 510 -15.42 -45.24 -18.44
C ILE A 510 -16.43 -45.71 -19.45
N ASP A 511 -16.89 -46.95 -19.31
CA ASP A 511 -17.85 -47.60 -20.20
C ASP A 511 -19.32 -47.23 -19.95
N THR A 512 -19.62 -46.71 -18.75
CA THR A 512 -21.01 -46.40 -18.33
C THR A 512 -21.20 -44.94 -17.85
N VAL A 513 -20.14 -44.19 -17.72
CA VAL A 513 -20.24 -42.78 -17.28
C VAL A 513 -20.98 -41.95 -18.37
N ASP A 514 -21.90 -41.10 -17.89
CA ASP A 514 -22.70 -40.26 -18.78
C ASP A 514 -21.86 -39.15 -19.46
N SER A 515 -22.26 -38.74 -20.64
CA SER A 515 -21.57 -37.70 -21.43
C SER A 515 -21.53 -36.34 -20.71
N LYS A 516 -22.49 -36.06 -19.84
CA LYS A 516 -22.54 -34.81 -19.08
C LYS A 516 -21.40 -34.77 -18.06
N THR A 517 -21.17 -35.87 -17.33
CA THR A 517 -20.05 -35.98 -16.36
C THR A 517 -18.71 -35.78 -17.05
N ILE A 518 -18.50 -36.35 -18.24
CA ILE A 518 -17.29 -36.14 -19.04
C ILE A 518 -17.17 -34.67 -19.43
N LYS A 519 -18.23 -34.09 -19.99
CA LYS A 519 -18.26 -32.69 -20.41
C LYS A 519 -17.97 -31.75 -19.24
N ASP A 520 -18.65 -31.90 -18.10
CA ASP A 520 -18.46 -31.06 -16.91
C ASP A 520 -17.03 -31.18 -16.37
N SER A 521 -16.41 -32.37 -16.48
CA SER A 521 -15.00 -32.54 -16.11
C SER A 521 -14.06 -31.78 -17.05
N TYR A 522 -14.30 -31.84 -18.36
CA TYR A 522 -13.51 -31.07 -19.32
C TYR A 522 -13.69 -29.56 -19.12
N ASP A 523 -14.91 -29.09 -18.89
CA ASP A 523 -15.19 -27.67 -18.65
C ASP A 523 -14.39 -27.13 -17.44
N ILE A 524 -14.33 -27.87 -16.35
CA ILE A 524 -13.66 -27.44 -15.11
C ILE A 524 -12.16 -27.76 -15.10
N ASN A 525 -11.74 -28.97 -15.53
CA ASN A 525 -10.36 -29.42 -15.37
C ASN A 525 -9.49 -29.16 -16.62
N PHE A 526 -10.05 -28.65 -17.73
CA PHE A 526 -9.32 -28.28 -18.94
C PHE A 526 -9.70 -26.89 -19.45
N LEU A 527 -10.97 -26.65 -19.86
CA LEU A 527 -11.34 -25.38 -20.50
C LEU A 527 -11.18 -24.18 -19.56
N SER A 528 -11.42 -24.36 -18.27
CA SER A 528 -11.16 -23.28 -17.29
C SER A 528 -9.68 -22.87 -17.25
N HIS A 529 -8.77 -23.85 -17.33
CA HIS A 529 -7.32 -23.61 -17.41
C HIS A 529 -6.94 -22.93 -18.72
N GLN A 530 -7.49 -23.39 -19.86
CA GLN A 530 -7.27 -22.78 -21.17
C GLN A 530 -7.74 -21.32 -21.18
N ASN A 531 -8.98 -21.04 -20.74
CA ASN A 531 -9.58 -19.72 -20.80
C ASN A 531 -8.77 -18.67 -20.00
N ILE A 532 -8.37 -19.00 -18.77
CA ILE A 532 -7.60 -18.05 -17.94
C ILE A 532 -6.18 -17.89 -18.46
N SER A 533 -5.55 -18.98 -18.94
CA SER A 533 -4.18 -18.93 -19.47
C SER A 533 -4.11 -18.08 -20.74
N GLN A 534 -5.07 -18.23 -21.64
CA GLN A 534 -5.15 -17.41 -22.86
C GLN A 534 -5.22 -15.91 -22.53
N LEU A 535 -6.08 -15.51 -21.59
CA LEU A 535 -6.20 -14.12 -21.17
C LEU A 535 -4.92 -13.63 -20.47
N ALA A 536 -4.33 -14.45 -19.61
CA ALA A 536 -3.09 -14.09 -18.91
C ALA A 536 -1.92 -13.91 -19.89
N VAL A 537 -1.77 -14.81 -20.86
CA VAL A 537 -0.74 -14.69 -21.91
C VAL A 537 -0.92 -13.43 -22.75
N GLN A 538 -2.16 -13.10 -23.15
CA GLN A 538 -2.45 -11.87 -23.88
C GLN A 538 -2.04 -10.62 -23.08
N VAL A 539 -2.30 -10.60 -21.77
CA VAL A 539 -1.88 -9.53 -20.86
C VAL A 539 -0.35 -9.49 -20.75
N MET A 540 0.30 -10.62 -20.49
CA MET A 540 1.75 -10.73 -20.32
C MET A 540 2.51 -10.30 -21.58
N LYS A 541 2.03 -10.68 -22.78
CA LYS A 541 2.59 -10.23 -24.06
C LYS A 541 2.47 -8.71 -24.23
N LYS A 542 1.31 -8.12 -23.95
CA LYS A 542 1.09 -6.66 -24.08
C LYS A 542 1.93 -5.85 -23.07
N GLN A 543 2.04 -6.30 -21.83
CA GLN A 543 2.87 -5.63 -20.83
C GLN A 543 4.37 -5.82 -21.06
N ASN A 544 4.79 -6.84 -21.81
CA ASN A 544 6.17 -7.13 -22.21
C ASN A 544 7.18 -7.13 -21.04
N THR A 545 6.79 -7.74 -19.93
CA THR A 545 7.63 -7.86 -18.71
C THR A 545 7.98 -9.30 -18.36
N GLY A 546 7.71 -10.22 -19.32
CA GLY A 546 7.74 -11.65 -19.08
C GLY A 546 6.59 -12.10 -18.17
N GLY A 547 6.62 -13.35 -17.73
CA GLY A 547 5.59 -13.93 -16.88
C GLY A 547 5.89 -15.35 -16.44
N LEU A 548 5.01 -15.88 -15.57
CA LEU A 548 5.05 -17.27 -15.14
C LEU A 548 3.63 -17.83 -15.05
N ILE A 549 3.40 -18.98 -15.66
CA ILE A 549 2.15 -19.75 -15.53
C ILE A 549 2.48 -21.08 -14.85
N LEU A 550 1.78 -21.40 -13.79
CA LEU A 550 1.93 -22.65 -13.04
C LEU A 550 0.60 -23.40 -12.99
N TYR A 551 0.62 -24.64 -13.45
CA TYR A 551 -0.56 -25.50 -13.46
C TYR A 551 -0.53 -26.48 -12.28
N ASN A 552 -1.65 -26.62 -11.58
CA ASN A 552 -1.89 -27.71 -10.68
C ASN A 552 -2.36 -28.92 -11.49
N LEU A 553 -1.42 -29.83 -11.75
CA LEU A 553 -1.65 -31.08 -12.47
C LEU A 553 -2.15 -32.17 -11.52
N SER A 554 -2.06 -33.42 -11.92
CA SER A 554 -2.39 -34.59 -11.11
C SER A 554 -1.66 -35.80 -11.66
N LYS A 555 -1.34 -36.76 -10.80
CA LYS A 555 -0.85 -38.06 -11.26
C LYS A 555 -1.80 -38.74 -12.24
N GLN A 556 -3.10 -38.46 -12.14
CA GLN A 556 -4.13 -38.99 -13.06
C GLN A 556 -3.95 -38.51 -14.50
N ALA A 557 -3.14 -37.49 -14.72
CA ALA A 557 -2.78 -37.05 -16.07
C ALA A 557 -1.91 -38.08 -16.82
N ILE A 558 -1.27 -39.03 -16.10
CA ILE A 558 -0.31 -39.99 -16.61
C ILE A 558 -0.70 -41.41 -16.24
N ASN A 559 -0.96 -41.66 -14.97
CA ASN A 559 -1.31 -42.98 -14.43
C ASN A 559 -2.81 -43.05 -14.14
N PRO A 560 -3.61 -43.72 -14.99
CA PRO A 560 -5.06 -43.77 -14.83
C PRO A 560 -5.43 -44.51 -13.55
N GLY A 561 -6.42 -44.01 -12.86
CA GLY A 561 -7.02 -44.71 -11.69
C GLY A 561 -8.37 -45.27 -12.04
N LYS A 562 -8.71 -46.43 -11.47
CA LYS A 562 -10.02 -47.05 -11.63
C LYS A 562 -11.13 -46.08 -11.28
N ASN A 563 -12.13 -45.93 -12.13
CA ASN A 563 -13.26 -44.98 -12.04
C ASN A 563 -12.89 -43.48 -12.08
N PHE A 564 -11.68 -43.10 -12.51
CA PHE A 564 -11.22 -41.72 -12.65
C PHE A 564 -11.02 -41.27 -14.09
N GLY A 565 -11.55 -42.03 -15.05
CA GLY A 565 -11.45 -41.71 -16.46
C GLY A 565 -11.85 -40.28 -16.80
N PRO A 566 -13.04 -39.80 -16.42
CA PRO A 566 -13.48 -38.41 -16.71
C PRO A 566 -12.51 -37.35 -16.22
N TYR A 567 -11.97 -37.50 -15.01
CA TYR A 567 -10.99 -36.59 -14.43
C TYR A 567 -9.62 -36.71 -15.09
N GLY A 568 -9.12 -37.96 -15.24
CA GLY A 568 -7.80 -38.25 -15.80
C GLY A 568 -7.64 -37.73 -17.23
N LEU A 569 -8.62 -37.96 -18.08
CA LEU A 569 -8.63 -37.49 -19.49
C LEU A 569 -8.50 -35.95 -19.54
N ALA A 570 -9.29 -35.22 -18.76
CA ALA A 570 -9.23 -33.77 -18.71
C ALA A 570 -7.86 -33.26 -18.17
N LYS A 571 -7.27 -33.94 -17.18
CA LYS A 571 -5.95 -33.59 -16.62
C LYS A 571 -4.81 -33.93 -17.58
N SER A 572 -4.91 -35.02 -18.37
CA SER A 572 -3.94 -35.33 -19.46
C SER A 572 -3.96 -34.23 -20.49
N THR A 573 -5.15 -33.76 -20.92
CA THR A 573 -5.30 -32.66 -21.83
C THR A 573 -4.68 -31.37 -21.26
N THR A 574 -4.84 -31.12 -19.95
CA THR A 574 -4.23 -29.96 -19.26
C THR A 574 -2.71 -30.05 -19.18
N LEU A 575 -2.15 -31.25 -19.00
CA LEU A 575 -0.71 -31.48 -19.07
C LEU A 575 -0.15 -31.15 -20.45
N PHE A 576 -0.83 -31.60 -21.51
CA PHE A 576 -0.44 -31.26 -22.88
C PHE A 576 -0.54 -29.75 -23.11
N LEU A 577 -1.62 -29.11 -22.66
CA LEU A 577 -1.82 -27.66 -22.72
C LEU A 577 -0.66 -26.89 -22.09
N MET A 578 -0.19 -27.31 -20.91
CA MET A 578 0.97 -26.70 -20.24
C MET A 578 2.22 -26.75 -21.12
N LYS A 579 2.51 -27.89 -21.73
CA LYS A 579 3.66 -28.05 -22.63
C LYS A 579 3.52 -27.20 -23.90
N GLN A 580 2.31 -27.10 -24.47
CA GLN A 580 2.02 -26.27 -25.63
C GLN A 580 2.25 -24.78 -25.32
N TYR A 581 1.75 -24.28 -24.17
CA TYR A 581 2.04 -22.90 -23.77
C TYR A 581 3.53 -22.66 -23.48
N ALA A 582 4.25 -23.64 -22.93
CA ALA A 582 5.69 -23.51 -22.70
C ALA A 582 6.44 -23.31 -24.02
N LEU A 583 6.05 -24.07 -25.07
CA LEU A 583 6.62 -23.97 -26.40
C LEU A 583 6.32 -22.60 -27.06
N GLU A 584 5.06 -22.16 -27.03
CA GLU A 584 4.61 -20.96 -27.76
C GLU A 584 4.91 -19.63 -27.05
N CYS A 585 5.19 -19.65 -25.74
CA CYS A 585 5.35 -18.43 -24.96
C CYS A 585 6.79 -18.13 -24.57
N GLY A 586 7.73 -19.03 -24.81
CA GLY A 586 9.13 -18.87 -24.44
C GLY A 586 9.80 -17.63 -25.03
N GLU A 587 9.53 -17.31 -26.29
CA GLU A 587 10.04 -16.11 -26.98
C GLU A 587 9.63 -14.79 -26.31
N TYR A 588 8.50 -14.78 -25.56
CA TYR A 588 8.02 -13.62 -24.81
C TYR A 588 8.54 -13.58 -23.36
N ASN A 589 9.52 -14.43 -23.01
CA ASN A 589 10.02 -14.61 -21.65
C ASN A 589 8.89 -14.98 -20.67
N ILE A 590 7.91 -15.76 -21.11
CA ILE A 590 6.84 -16.32 -20.29
C ILE A 590 7.18 -17.80 -20.07
N ARG A 591 7.47 -18.18 -18.82
CA ARG A 591 7.74 -19.55 -18.42
C ARG A 591 6.44 -20.24 -18.05
N VAL A 592 6.32 -21.51 -18.39
CA VAL A 592 5.12 -22.32 -18.11
C VAL A 592 5.54 -23.66 -17.54
N ASN A 593 5.13 -23.95 -16.30
CA ASN A 593 5.51 -25.15 -15.56
C ASN A 593 4.31 -25.76 -14.85
N GLY A 594 4.47 -26.95 -14.29
CA GLY A 594 3.43 -27.65 -13.55
C GLY A 594 3.91 -28.19 -12.21
N ILE A 595 2.95 -28.41 -11.32
CA ILE A 595 3.13 -29.18 -10.09
C ILE A 595 2.21 -30.41 -10.16
N ASN A 596 2.79 -31.58 -9.98
CA ASN A 596 2.07 -32.84 -9.90
C ASN A 596 1.96 -33.25 -8.42
N ALA A 597 0.77 -33.10 -7.84
CA ALA A 597 0.50 -33.45 -6.44
C ALA A 597 -0.36 -34.72 -6.35
N ASP A 598 -0.14 -35.54 -5.31
CA ASP A 598 -0.93 -36.74 -5.05
C ASP A 598 -1.46 -36.77 -3.61
N ARG A 599 -2.67 -37.28 -3.45
CA ARG A 599 -3.35 -37.60 -2.17
C ARG A 599 -3.43 -36.45 -1.16
N ILE A 600 -3.67 -35.23 -1.64
CA ILE A 600 -3.86 -34.06 -0.75
C ILE A 600 -5.30 -34.04 -0.22
N GLU A 601 -5.48 -34.10 1.10
CA GLU A 601 -6.79 -33.91 1.73
C GLU A 601 -7.29 -32.47 1.42
N SER A 602 -8.42 -32.38 0.73
CA SER A 602 -8.94 -31.11 0.19
C SER A 602 -10.43 -31.24 -0.12
N GLY A 603 -11.05 -30.19 -0.63
CA GLY A 603 -12.42 -30.26 -1.14
C GLY A 603 -12.61 -31.22 -2.33
N LEU A 604 -11.52 -31.57 -3.02
CA LEU A 604 -11.52 -32.54 -4.11
C LEU A 604 -11.36 -33.99 -3.58
N LEU A 605 -10.44 -34.20 -2.65
CA LEU A 605 -10.22 -35.48 -1.97
C LEU A 605 -10.71 -35.32 -0.53
N THR A 606 -12.02 -35.51 -0.35
CA THR A 606 -12.68 -35.35 0.95
C THR A 606 -12.35 -36.47 1.92
N LYS A 607 -12.62 -36.29 3.21
CA LYS A 607 -12.41 -37.29 4.24
C LYS A 607 -13.18 -38.59 3.97
N GLU A 608 -14.41 -38.43 3.47
CA GLU A 608 -15.26 -39.57 3.10
C GLU A 608 -14.65 -40.39 1.96
N LEU A 609 -14.19 -39.67 0.90
CA LEU A 609 -13.55 -40.32 -0.24
C LEU A 609 -12.21 -40.98 0.14
N ILE A 610 -11.44 -40.35 1.03
CA ILE A 610 -10.21 -40.96 1.59
C ILE A 610 -10.53 -42.24 2.32
N ASN A 611 -11.53 -42.27 3.21
CA ASN A 611 -11.95 -43.44 3.95
C ASN A 611 -12.40 -44.57 3.01
N GLN A 612 -13.27 -44.29 2.03
CA GLN A 612 -13.71 -45.28 1.03
C GLN A 612 -12.54 -45.91 0.29
N ARG A 613 -11.56 -45.09 -0.10
CA ARG A 613 -10.37 -45.57 -0.82
C ARG A 613 -9.38 -46.34 0.05
N ALA A 614 -9.22 -45.94 1.29
CA ALA A 614 -8.43 -46.66 2.26
C ALA A 614 -9.03 -48.06 2.49
N THR A 615 -10.33 -48.12 2.80
CA THR A 615 -11.07 -49.39 3.02
C THR A 615 -11.00 -50.31 1.79
N SER A 616 -11.21 -49.78 0.57
CA SER A 616 -11.14 -50.57 -0.67
C SER A 616 -9.74 -51.19 -0.95
N ARG A 617 -8.71 -50.73 -0.26
CA ARG A 617 -7.33 -51.22 -0.33
C ARG A 617 -6.88 -51.98 0.94
N GLY A 618 -7.78 -52.17 1.91
CA GLY A 618 -7.44 -52.79 3.19
C GLY A 618 -6.45 -51.95 4.02
N LEU A 619 -6.46 -50.64 3.87
CA LEU A 619 -5.56 -49.72 4.58
C LEU A 619 -6.33 -48.83 5.58
N SER A 620 -5.64 -48.38 6.64
CA SER A 620 -6.13 -47.27 7.46
C SER A 620 -6.05 -45.96 6.66
N LYS A 621 -6.79 -44.92 7.10
CA LYS A 621 -6.73 -43.58 6.50
C LYS A 621 -5.28 -43.04 6.49
N GLU A 622 -4.60 -43.13 7.62
CA GLU A 622 -3.23 -42.67 7.82
C GLU A 622 -2.27 -43.39 6.87
N LYS A 623 -2.38 -44.72 6.81
CA LYS A 623 -1.55 -45.53 5.91
C LYS A 623 -1.85 -45.25 4.44
N TYR A 624 -3.10 -45.01 4.07
CA TYR A 624 -3.46 -44.61 2.71
C TYR A 624 -2.82 -43.29 2.30
N LEU A 625 -2.83 -42.25 3.18
CA LEU A 625 -2.25 -40.92 2.93
C LEU A 625 -0.72 -40.93 2.93
N SER A 626 -0.09 -41.79 3.74
CA SER A 626 1.37 -41.92 3.86
C SER A 626 1.96 -43.09 3.06
N ASN A 627 1.20 -43.74 2.17
CA ASN A 627 1.69 -44.86 1.35
C ASN A 627 2.53 -44.34 0.17
N ASN A 628 3.74 -43.87 0.50
CA ASN A 628 4.77 -43.37 -0.40
C ASN A 628 6.15 -43.76 0.20
N LEU A 629 7.25 -43.48 -0.54
CA LEU A 629 8.60 -43.88 -0.12
C LEU A 629 9.03 -43.25 1.23
N LEU A 630 8.63 -41.99 1.48
CA LEU A 630 8.97 -41.31 2.73
C LEU A 630 8.08 -41.68 3.91
N ASN A 631 7.00 -42.45 3.68
CA ASN A 631 5.99 -42.80 4.68
C ASN A 631 5.37 -41.59 5.40
N ILE A 632 5.15 -40.50 4.70
CA ILE A 632 4.58 -39.25 5.24
C ILE A 632 3.33 -38.84 4.48
N GLN A 633 2.44 -38.14 5.17
CA GLN A 633 1.32 -37.46 4.53
C GLN A 633 1.82 -36.16 3.84
N VAL A 634 1.42 -35.91 2.60
CA VAL A 634 1.67 -34.67 1.88
C VAL A 634 0.53 -33.71 2.14
N LEU A 635 0.86 -32.48 2.52
CA LEU A 635 -0.07 -31.44 2.87
C LEU A 635 -0.18 -30.37 1.76
N ALA A 636 -1.22 -29.54 1.82
CA ALA A 636 -1.38 -28.41 0.90
C ALA A 636 -0.24 -27.38 0.99
N ASP A 637 0.37 -27.23 2.17
CA ASP A 637 1.52 -26.35 2.37
C ASP A 637 2.78 -26.86 1.63
N ASP A 638 2.99 -28.20 1.56
CA ASP A 638 4.11 -28.78 0.77
C ASP A 638 3.94 -28.51 -0.72
N VAL A 639 2.71 -28.59 -1.21
CA VAL A 639 2.37 -28.22 -2.60
C VAL A 639 2.62 -26.75 -2.83
N ALA A 640 2.25 -25.87 -1.89
CA ALA A 640 2.48 -24.43 -1.98
C ALA A 640 3.98 -24.07 -2.03
N GLU A 641 4.82 -24.78 -1.26
CA GLU A 641 6.29 -24.62 -1.31
C GLU A 641 6.83 -25.00 -2.68
N ALA A 642 6.35 -26.06 -3.32
CA ALA A 642 6.78 -26.45 -4.67
C ALA A 642 6.35 -25.39 -5.72
N PHE A 643 5.15 -24.84 -5.62
CA PHE A 643 4.73 -23.72 -6.45
C PHE A 643 5.64 -22.51 -6.28
N TYR A 644 6.01 -22.17 -5.04
CA TYR A 644 6.93 -21.10 -4.76
C TYR A 644 8.34 -21.36 -5.31
N ALA A 645 8.87 -22.58 -5.14
CA ALA A 645 10.18 -22.97 -5.67
C ALA A 645 10.28 -22.78 -7.20
N GLN A 646 9.22 -23.06 -7.96
CA GLN A 646 9.16 -22.79 -9.41
C GLN A 646 9.33 -21.29 -9.75
N THR A 647 9.01 -20.38 -8.83
CA THR A 647 9.24 -18.94 -9.06
C THR A 647 10.74 -18.59 -9.05
N LEU A 648 11.54 -19.35 -8.30
CA LEU A 648 12.98 -19.15 -8.13
C LEU A 648 13.80 -19.73 -9.29
N LEU A 649 13.29 -20.77 -9.96
CA LEU A 649 13.95 -21.48 -11.07
C LEU A 649 13.85 -20.69 -12.37
N LYS A 650 14.60 -19.61 -12.51
CA LYS A 650 14.47 -18.62 -13.61
C LYS A 650 14.76 -19.18 -15.01
N LYS A 651 15.45 -20.32 -15.14
CA LYS A 651 15.87 -20.92 -16.40
C LYS A 651 15.11 -22.22 -16.71
N THR A 652 13.95 -22.46 -16.07
CA THR A 652 13.13 -23.64 -16.28
C THR A 652 11.77 -23.28 -16.90
N THR A 653 11.39 -24.01 -17.95
CA THR A 653 10.05 -24.01 -18.56
C THR A 653 9.73 -25.42 -19.00
N ALA A 654 8.47 -25.76 -19.21
CA ALA A 654 7.96 -27.11 -19.47
C ALA A 654 8.33 -28.15 -18.36
N ASN A 655 8.76 -27.67 -17.20
CA ASN A 655 9.17 -28.51 -16.07
C ASN A 655 7.97 -28.86 -15.18
N ILE A 656 8.01 -30.06 -14.59
CA ILE A 656 7.02 -30.53 -13.65
C ILE A 656 7.74 -30.99 -12.39
N ILE A 657 7.35 -30.41 -11.23
CA ILE A 657 7.79 -30.88 -9.92
C ILE A 657 6.70 -31.79 -9.37
N THR A 658 7.08 -33.01 -8.97
CA THR A 658 6.17 -33.95 -8.29
C THR A 658 6.29 -33.81 -6.78
N VAL A 659 5.15 -33.71 -6.10
CA VAL A 659 5.01 -33.57 -4.63
C VAL A 659 4.09 -34.67 -4.14
N ASP A 660 4.64 -35.83 -3.82
CA ASP A 660 3.89 -37.04 -3.47
C ASP A 660 4.56 -37.94 -2.44
N GLY A 661 5.66 -37.49 -1.84
CA GLY A 661 6.46 -38.27 -0.91
C GLY A 661 7.20 -39.47 -1.55
N GLY A 662 7.30 -39.48 -2.89
CA GLY A 662 7.95 -40.56 -3.64
C GLY A 662 6.96 -41.71 -3.97
N ASN A 663 5.89 -41.42 -4.69
CA ASN A 663 4.98 -42.39 -5.24
C ASN A 663 5.46 -42.84 -6.62
N ILE A 664 6.19 -43.99 -6.70
CA ILE A 664 6.81 -44.46 -7.94
C ILE A 664 5.75 -44.69 -9.04
N GLU A 665 4.56 -45.21 -8.67
CA GLU A 665 3.45 -45.41 -9.62
C GLU A 665 2.94 -44.08 -10.25
N ALA A 666 3.23 -42.95 -9.60
CA ALA A 666 2.82 -41.63 -10.06
C ALA A 666 3.96 -40.88 -10.80
N SER A 667 5.13 -41.48 -10.96
CA SER A 667 6.28 -40.86 -11.60
C SER A 667 6.01 -40.54 -13.06
N LEU A 668 6.38 -39.34 -13.46
CA LEU A 668 6.45 -38.92 -14.86
C LEU A 668 7.65 -39.63 -15.52
N ARG A 669 7.39 -40.52 -16.42
CA ARG A 669 8.43 -41.18 -17.23
C ARG A 669 8.41 -40.68 -18.68
#